data_085ddeee26141e9d89fea455e3318a0d
#
_entry.id   085ddeee26141e9d89fea455e3318a0d
#
_cell.length_a   1.000
_cell.length_b   1.000
_cell.length_c   1.000
_cell.angle_alpha   90.00
_cell.angle_beta   90.00
_cell.angle_gamma   90.00
#
_symmetry.space_group_name_H-M   'P 1'
#
loop_
_entity.id
_entity.type
_entity.pdbx_description
1 polymer ?
#
loop_
_entity_poly.entity_id
_entity_poly.type
_entity_poly.pdbx_seq_one_letter_code
_entity_poly.pdbx_strand_id
1 'polypeptide(L)'
;MEYLMAVVDPAEFIDRVDSVQAEIARRVDSAHRAEFGQFFTPSPIARFMAGLAVVRGRDVRLLDAGAGIGSLPAAWIAHACALDEPPRQIHLTCYESDPRLIDPLRETLQSCAEVCDTVGVGFQTEILEADFIKSAVDMIADRPLIGQIERRSFNYAILNPPYRKLHSATESRRSLASVGIETSNLYTAFLWLAGRLLDDDGELIAITPRSFCNGPYFRSFREAFLRKWTLRRIHVFESRKAAFKDSEVLQENVIFRAVKSKVPASAVISSSEGPDDPDIVYREVTAEALVGGPDSVIHIVPDSLGVRFAQCMNDLPATLPELDVQVSTGRVVDFRSRDALAYESNGKTVPLIYPIHFSAGFIAWPKPGKKPNYLELGPNTDGIVVPPGTYVLVKRFSAKEEKRRIVAAFCDPDRLPGTPYGFENHLNYFHRSGNSLSATFAKGLAAYLNSTLVDTYFRQFSGHTQVNAADLRGLRYPDEQTLERIGSRIADTFPEQDEIDAILGEETNMTGDDPVKVRKRIDEALSVLTALGFPKAQLNERSALTLLALLDLEPARSWKKAASPLRGITPIMDWFAEHYGKRYAPNSRETVRRQTVHQFLEAGIIVANPDEPLRPINSGKTVYQIESGALELLRTFGKREWEKNLCTWLSSVETLKTRYAREREMRRI
;
A
#
# COMPACT_ATOMS: atom_id res chain seq x y z
N MET A 1 -41.61 -21.28 -31.39
CA MET A 1 -40.15 -21.59 -31.44
C MET A 1 -39.47 -20.46 -30.69
N GLU A 2 -39.51 -20.58 -29.37
CA GLU A 2 -38.91 -19.62 -28.42
C GLU A 2 -37.43 -19.95 -28.33
N TYR A 3 -36.59 -19.10 -28.94
CA TYR A 3 -35.18 -19.07 -28.61
C TYR A 3 -35.07 -18.44 -27.21
N LEU A 4 -34.84 -19.27 -26.20
CA LEU A 4 -34.24 -18.82 -24.94
C LEU A 4 -32.88 -18.19 -25.28
N MET A 5 -32.85 -16.87 -25.41
CA MET A 5 -31.60 -16.13 -25.37
C MET A 5 -30.99 -16.41 -23.98
N ALA A 6 -29.89 -17.12 -23.96
CA ALA A 6 -29.12 -17.33 -22.74
C ALA A 6 -28.72 -15.94 -22.23
N VAL A 7 -29.27 -15.53 -21.09
CA VAL A 7 -28.87 -14.33 -20.37
C VAL A 7 -27.38 -14.51 -20.06
N VAL A 8 -26.55 -13.75 -20.72
CA VAL A 8 -25.10 -13.78 -20.44
C VAL A 8 -24.90 -13.23 -19.04
N ASP A 9 -24.47 -14.07 -18.11
CA ASP A 9 -24.11 -13.63 -16.76
C ASP A 9 -22.96 -12.59 -16.89
N PRO A 10 -23.13 -11.37 -16.35
CA PRO A 10 -22.08 -10.35 -16.38
C PRO A 10 -20.73 -10.83 -15.82
N ALA A 11 -20.72 -11.78 -14.89
CA ALA A 11 -19.50 -12.38 -14.37
C ALA A 11 -18.82 -13.29 -15.41
N GLU A 12 -19.56 -14.16 -16.10
CA GLU A 12 -19.03 -15.03 -17.16
C GLU A 12 -18.51 -14.24 -18.37
N PHE A 13 -19.14 -13.09 -18.65
CA PHE A 13 -18.69 -12.19 -19.71
C PHE A 13 -17.29 -11.66 -19.42
N ILE A 14 -17.06 -11.12 -18.20
CA ILE A 14 -15.76 -10.55 -17.83
C ILE A 14 -14.68 -11.64 -17.75
N ASP A 15 -15.01 -12.85 -17.29
CA ASP A 15 -14.08 -13.98 -17.25
C ASP A 15 -13.64 -14.46 -18.64
N ARG A 16 -14.50 -14.31 -19.65
CA ARG A 16 -14.10 -14.52 -21.06
C ARG A 16 -13.08 -13.47 -21.53
N VAL A 17 -13.27 -12.20 -21.20
CA VAL A 17 -12.30 -11.13 -21.50
C VAL A 17 -10.96 -11.43 -20.87
N ASP A 18 -10.91 -11.93 -19.61
CA ASP A 18 -9.67 -12.36 -18.95
C ASP A 18 -8.97 -13.51 -19.69
N SER A 19 -9.73 -14.47 -20.18
CA SER A 19 -9.16 -15.59 -20.91
C SER A 19 -8.47 -15.12 -22.20
N VAL A 20 -9.08 -14.20 -22.94
CA VAL A 20 -8.49 -13.55 -24.13
C VAL A 20 -7.26 -12.74 -23.73
N GLN A 21 -7.33 -11.98 -22.63
CA GLN A 21 -6.20 -11.21 -22.10
C GLN A 21 -5.00 -12.10 -21.79
N ALA A 22 -5.22 -13.22 -21.09
CA ALA A 22 -4.16 -14.17 -20.74
C ALA A 22 -3.50 -14.81 -21.97
N GLU A 23 -4.27 -15.03 -23.05
CA GLU A 23 -3.75 -15.53 -24.32
C GLU A 23 -2.90 -14.49 -25.04
N ILE A 24 -3.35 -13.25 -25.12
CA ILE A 24 -2.61 -12.14 -25.73
C ILE A 24 -1.35 -11.83 -24.92
N ALA A 25 -1.43 -11.79 -23.60
CA ALA A 25 -0.28 -11.55 -22.73
C ALA A 25 0.85 -12.60 -22.92
N ARG A 26 0.52 -13.83 -23.33
CA ARG A 26 1.49 -14.87 -23.65
C ARG A 26 2.12 -14.68 -25.04
N ARG A 27 1.41 -14.04 -25.97
CA ARG A 27 1.86 -13.81 -27.35
C ARG A 27 2.69 -12.53 -27.50
N VAL A 28 2.47 -11.53 -26.65
CA VAL A 28 3.18 -10.24 -26.69
C VAL A 28 4.46 -10.32 -25.88
N ASP A 29 5.61 -10.09 -26.54
CA ASP A 29 6.93 -10.10 -25.92
C ASP A 29 7.05 -9.04 -24.81
N SER A 30 7.80 -9.39 -23.74
CA SER A 30 8.06 -8.50 -22.61
C SER A 30 8.76 -7.19 -23.00
N ALA A 31 9.65 -7.23 -24.00
CA ALA A 31 10.33 -6.06 -24.54
C ALA A 31 9.33 -5.07 -25.19
N HIS A 32 8.37 -5.59 -25.93
CA HIS A 32 7.34 -4.78 -26.56
C HIS A 32 6.38 -4.15 -25.53
N ARG A 33 5.95 -4.92 -24.52
CA ARG A 33 5.14 -4.39 -23.42
C ARG A 33 5.86 -3.25 -22.69
N ALA A 34 7.17 -3.37 -22.50
CA ALA A 34 7.99 -2.32 -21.89
C ALA A 34 8.09 -1.07 -22.80
N GLU A 35 8.13 -1.22 -24.11
CA GLU A 35 8.17 -0.13 -25.09
C GLU A 35 6.89 0.72 -25.05
N PHE A 36 5.72 0.08 -24.99
CA PHE A 36 4.43 0.77 -24.92
C PHE A 36 4.03 1.12 -23.48
N GLY A 37 4.71 0.58 -22.46
CA GLY A 37 4.34 0.75 -21.05
C GLY A 37 2.99 0.10 -20.72
N GLN A 38 2.64 -0.97 -21.46
CA GLN A 38 1.35 -1.64 -21.40
C GLN A 38 1.29 -2.58 -20.19
N PHE A 39 0.32 -2.34 -19.32
CA PHE A 39 -0.06 -3.23 -18.24
C PHE A 39 -1.55 -3.51 -18.36
N PHE A 40 -1.90 -4.73 -18.74
CA PHE A 40 -3.29 -5.14 -18.78
C PHE A 40 -3.91 -5.13 -17.38
N THR A 41 -5.16 -4.70 -17.30
CA THR A 41 -5.89 -4.66 -16.02
C THR A 41 -6.56 -6.01 -15.79
N PRO A 42 -6.19 -6.78 -14.73
CA PRO A 42 -6.89 -8.02 -14.40
C PRO A 42 -8.37 -7.77 -14.09
N SER A 43 -9.27 -8.71 -14.46
CA SER A 43 -10.71 -8.55 -14.27
C SER A 43 -11.12 -8.24 -12.82
N PRO A 44 -10.53 -8.81 -11.78
CA PRO A 44 -10.90 -8.43 -10.42
C PRO A 44 -10.66 -6.94 -10.15
N ILE A 45 -9.56 -6.37 -10.67
CA ILE A 45 -9.27 -4.93 -10.55
C ILE A 45 -10.23 -4.12 -11.42
N ALA A 46 -10.51 -4.57 -12.64
CA ALA A 46 -11.44 -3.89 -13.54
C ALA A 46 -12.86 -3.84 -12.93
N ARG A 47 -13.35 -4.96 -12.37
CA ARG A 47 -14.63 -5.01 -11.63
C ARG A 47 -14.63 -4.09 -10.42
N PHE A 48 -13.55 -4.08 -9.63
CA PHE A 48 -13.42 -3.18 -8.48
C PHE A 48 -13.49 -1.71 -8.91
N MET A 49 -12.76 -1.33 -9.96
CA MET A 49 -12.77 0.04 -10.50
C MET A 49 -14.15 0.43 -11.02
N ALA A 50 -14.79 -0.43 -11.80
CA ALA A 50 -16.15 -0.23 -12.31
C ALA A 50 -17.17 -0.02 -11.18
N GLY A 51 -17.08 -0.82 -10.10
CA GLY A 51 -17.93 -0.70 -8.92
C GLY A 51 -17.78 0.61 -8.12
N LEU A 52 -16.77 1.42 -8.43
CA LEU A 52 -16.63 2.77 -7.88
C LEU A 52 -17.47 3.81 -8.62
N ALA A 53 -17.92 3.51 -9.85
CA ALA A 53 -18.71 4.43 -10.65
C ALA A 53 -20.06 4.72 -9.99
N VAL A 54 -20.46 6.00 -10.05
CA VAL A 54 -21.82 6.41 -9.68
C VAL A 54 -22.49 6.88 -10.95
N VAL A 55 -23.12 5.93 -11.63
CA VAL A 55 -23.79 6.23 -12.92
C VAL A 55 -25.00 7.12 -12.66
N ARG A 56 -24.99 8.30 -13.23
CA ARG A 56 -26.05 9.30 -13.10
C ARG A 56 -26.51 9.74 -14.50
N GLY A 57 -27.79 9.92 -14.62
CA GLY A 57 -28.37 10.33 -15.91
C GLY A 57 -28.60 9.18 -16.87
N ARG A 58 -29.27 9.49 -17.97
CA ARG A 58 -29.71 8.47 -18.95
C ARG A 58 -28.73 8.28 -20.09
N ASP A 59 -27.89 9.27 -20.38
CA ASP A 59 -26.96 9.28 -21.51
C ASP A 59 -25.50 9.32 -20.99
N VAL A 60 -24.78 8.24 -21.25
CA VAL A 60 -23.39 8.06 -20.85
C VAL A 60 -22.47 8.31 -22.05
N ARG A 61 -21.47 9.16 -21.87
CA ARG A 61 -20.34 9.35 -22.80
C ARG A 61 -19.06 8.95 -22.06
N LEU A 62 -18.64 7.71 -22.29
CA LEU A 62 -17.51 7.06 -21.59
C LEU A 62 -16.24 7.17 -22.44
N LEU A 63 -15.14 7.58 -21.81
CA LEU A 63 -13.79 7.60 -22.38
C LEU A 63 -12.91 6.51 -21.74
N ASP A 64 -12.25 5.71 -22.58
CA ASP A 64 -11.07 4.94 -22.22
C ASP A 64 -9.89 5.33 -23.12
N ALA A 65 -8.90 5.99 -22.52
CA ALA A 65 -7.78 6.61 -23.23
C ALA A 65 -6.54 5.71 -23.31
N GLY A 66 -6.70 4.44 -23.43
CA GLY A 66 -5.64 3.43 -23.51
C GLY A 66 -6.27 2.08 -23.27
N ALA A 67 -7.22 1.74 -24.15
CA ALA A 67 -8.20 0.71 -23.89
C ALA A 67 -7.60 -0.70 -23.84
N GLY A 68 -6.43 -0.91 -24.45
CA GLY A 68 -5.86 -2.25 -24.58
C GLY A 68 -6.85 -3.17 -25.29
N ILE A 69 -7.22 -4.26 -24.64
CA ILE A 69 -8.25 -5.19 -25.16
C ILE A 69 -9.66 -4.88 -24.64
N GLY A 70 -9.88 -3.78 -23.93
CA GLY A 70 -11.19 -3.35 -23.47
C GLY A 70 -11.67 -3.90 -22.12
N SER A 71 -10.76 -4.37 -21.25
CA SER A 71 -11.14 -4.93 -19.93
C SER A 71 -11.83 -3.92 -19.02
N LEU A 72 -11.39 -2.66 -19.02
CA LEU A 72 -11.99 -1.61 -18.20
C LEU A 72 -13.39 -1.20 -18.68
N PRO A 73 -13.60 -0.86 -19.98
CA PRO A 73 -14.92 -0.55 -20.48
C PRO A 73 -15.88 -1.74 -20.36
N ALA A 74 -15.43 -2.98 -20.59
CA ALA A 74 -16.26 -4.17 -20.39
C ALA A 74 -16.78 -4.28 -18.95
N ALA A 75 -15.90 -4.11 -17.97
CA ALA A 75 -16.29 -4.13 -16.55
C ALA A 75 -17.23 -2.97 -16.21
N TRP A 76 -16.97 -1.77 -16.76
CA TRP A 76 -17.81 -0.60 -16.53
C TRP A 76 -19.22 -0.78 -17.10
N ILE A 77 -19.33 -1.31 -18.32
CA ILE A 77 -20.59 -1.59 -19.00
C ILE A 77 -21.39 -2.67 -18.24
N ALA A 78 -20.72 -3.78 -17.85
CA ALA A 78 -21.34 -4.82 -17.05
C ALA A 78 -21.90 -4.27 -15.72
N HIS A 79 -21.15 -3.39 -15.05
CA HIS A 79 -21.62 -2.72 -13.83
C HIS A 79 -22.82 -1.81 -14.11
N ALA A 80 -22.79 -0.99 -15.15
CA ALA A 80 -23.86 -0.06 -15.50
C ALA A 80 -25.15 -0.78 -15.90
N CYS A 81 -25.04 -1.89 -16.62
CA CYS A 81 -26.17 -2.73 -17.02
C CYS A 81 -26.79 -3.53 -15.85
N ALA A 82 -26.03 -3.76 -14.78
CA ALA A 82 -26.49 -4.47 -13.58
C ALA A 82 -27.17 -3.56 -12.53
N LEU A 83 -27.26 -2.25 -12.77
CA LEU A 83 -27.95 -1.32 -11.87
C LEU A 83 -29.46 -1.52 -11.92
N ASP A 84 -30.14 -1.23 -10.81
CA ASP A 84 -31.63 -1.25 -10.76
C ASP A 84 -32.25 -0.29 -11.82
N GLU A 85 -31.57 0.84 -12.07
CA GLU A 85 -31.91 1.79 -13.13
C GLU A 85 -30.70 1.98 -14.06
N PRO A 86 -30.54 1.13 -15.10
CA PRO A 86 -29.44 1.26 -16.03
C PRO A 86 -29.58 2.52 -16.90
N PRO A 87 -28.49 3.04 -17.48
CA PRO A 87 -28.53 4.16 -18.41
C PRO A 87 -29.37 3.80 -19.65
N ARG A 88 -29.93 4.79 -20.30
CA ARG A 88 -30.70 4.59 -21.55
C ARG A 88 -29.79 4.35 -22.74
N GLN A 89 -28.64 5.05 -22.76
CA GLN A 89 -27.66 4.98 -23.84
C GLN A 89 -26.24 5.12 -23.32
N ILE A 90 -25.32 4.38 -23.93
CA ILE A 90 -23.89 4.45 -23.69
C ILE A 90 -23.17 4.71 -25.01
N HIS A 91 -22.42 5.81 -25.07
CA HIS A 91 -21.48 6.14 -26.12
C HIS A 91 -20.07 5.94 -25.58
N LEU A 92 -19.34 4.96 -26.09
CA LEU A 92 -17.99 4.64 -25.69
C LEU A 92 -16.98 5.09 -26.74
N THR A 93 -15.96 5.84 -26.33
CA THR A 93 -14.80 6.17 -27.16
C THR A 93 -13.55 5.55 -26.55
N CYS A 94 -12.90 4.67 -27.31
CA CYS A 94 -11.65 4.01 -26.95
C CYS A 94 -10.49 4.53 -27.79
N TYR A 95 -9.39 4.89 -27.16
CA TYR A 95 -8.10 5.13 -27.84
C TYR A 95 -7.18 3.93 -27.60
N GLU A 96 -6.60 3.40 -28.68
CA GLU A 96 -5.54 2.40 -28.61
C GLU A 96 -4.52 2.67 -29.71
N SER A 97 -3.24 2.65 -29.36
CA SER A 97 -2.15 2.94 -30.29
C SER A 97 -1.44 1.70 -30.82
N ASP A 98 -1.63 0.53 -30.19
CA ASP A 98 -1.06 -0.73 -30.67
C ASP A 98 -2.04 -1.43 -31.63
N PRO A 99 -1.72 -1.50 -32.94
CA PRO A 99 -2.60 -2.12 -33.92
C PRO A 99 -2.97 -3.58 -33.63
N ARG A 100 -2.11 -4.30 -32.87
CA ARG A 100 -2.33 -5.71 -32.54
C ARG A 100 -3.43 -5.91 -31.51
N LEU A 101 -3.82 -4.86 -30.79
CA LEU A 101 -4.87 -4.89 -29.78
C LEU A 101 -6.23 -4.45 -30.33
N ILE A 102 -6.27 -3.89 -31.54
CA ILE A 102 -7.51 -3.34 -32.14
C ILE A 102 -8.55 -4.43 -32.40
N ASP A 103 -8.16 -5.56 -32.97
CA ASP A 103 -9.10 -6.66 -33.22
C ASP A 103 -9.62 -7.30 -31.91
N PRO A 104 -8.78 -7.67 -30.93
CA PRO A 104 -9.27 -8.10 -29.64
C PRO A 104 -10.16 -7.07 -28.92
N LEU A 105 -9.85 -5.78 -29.02
CA LEU A 105 -10.69 -4.71 -28.50
C LEU A 105 -12.07 -4.72 -29.17
N ARG A 106 -12.11 -4.84 -30.51
CA ARG A 106 -13.36 -4.89 -31.28
C ARG A 106 -14.23 -6.08 -30.86
N GLU A 107 -13.65 -7.26 -30.67
CA GLU A 107 -14.35 -8.45 -30.18
C GLU A 107 -14.93 -8.24 -28.78
N THR A 108 -14.16 -7.65 -27.89
CA THR A 108 -14.63 -7.30 -26.53
C THR A 108 -15.81 -6.33 -26.58
N LEU A 109 -15.74 -5.29 -27.42
CA LEU A 109 -16.80 -4.28 -27.54
C LEU A 109 -18.07 -4.82 -28.23
N GLN A 110 -17.93 -5.81 -29.12
CA GLN A 110 -19.07 -6.52 -29.65
C GLN A 110 -19.81 -7.29 -28.57
N SER A 111 -19.09 -7.98 -27.68
CA SER A 111 -19.71 -8.67 -26.53
C SER A 111 -20.34 -7.67 -25.54
N CYS A 112 -19.78 -6.45 -25.41
CA CYS A 112 -20.42 -5.36 -24.64
C CYS A 112 -21.77 -4.96 -25.26
N ALA A 113 -21.89 -4.89 -26.57
CA ALA A 113 -23.14 -4.58 -27.26
C ALA A 113 -24.21 -5.65 -26.95
N GLU A 114 -23.82 -6.93 -27.00
CA GLU A 114 -24.72 -8.05 -26.64
C GLU A 114 -25.24 -7.91 -25.20
N VAL A 115 -24.38 -7.57 -24.23
CA VAL A 115 -24.79 -7.34 -22.83
C VAL A 115 -25.77 -6.18 -22.72
N CYS A 116 -25.51 -5.05 -23.41
CA CYS A 116 -26.40 -3.90 -23.41
C CYS A 116 -27.77 -4.23 -24.01
N ASP A 117 -27.80 -4.98 -25.11
CA ASP A 117 -29.04 -5.40 -25.75
C ASP A 117 -29.94 -6.26 -24.84
N THR A 118 -29.34 -7.11 -23.99
CA THR A 118 -30.12 -7.96 -23.07
C THR A 118 -30.96 -7.17 -22.06
N VAL A 119 -30.51 -5.95 -21.71
CA VAL A 119 -31.17 -5.05 -20.74
C VAL A 119 -31.80 -3.82 -21.39
N GLY A 120 -31.81 -3.75 -22.72
CA GLY A 120 -32.42 -2.64 -23.46
C GLY A 120 -31.69 -1.32 -23.39
N VAL A 121 -30.36 -1.36 -23.18
CA VAL A 121 -29.48 -0.18 -23.19
C VAL A 121 -28.94 0.04 -24.60
N GLY A 122 -29.14 1.23 -25.17
CA GLY A 122 -28.52 1.59 -26.45
C GLY A 122 -27.00 1.67 -26.30
N PHE A 123 -26.26 1.03 -27.23
CA PHE A 123 -24.80 1.06 -27.17
C PHE A 123 -24.20 1.49 -28.51
N GLN A 124 -23.32 2.49 -28.46
CA GLN A 124 -22.53 2.95 -29.57
C GLN A 124 -21.07 3.04 -29.19
N THR A 125 -20.17 2.59 -30.05
CA THR A 125 -18.73 2.59 -29.75
C THR A 125 -17.92 3.11 -30.92
N GLU A 126 -16.82 3.78 -30.60
CA GLU A 126 -15.82 4.25 -31.55
C GLU A 126 -14.43 3.86 -31.05
N ILE A 127 -13.68 3.18 -31.89
CA ILE A 127 -12.27 2.83 -31.66
C ILE A 127 -11.40 3.75 -32.52
N LEU A 128 -10.52 4.49 -31.83
CA LEU A 128 -9.56 5.40 -32.45
C LEU A 128 -8.15 4.79 -32.35
N GLU A 129 -7.66 4.28 -33.47
CA GLU A 129 -6.27 3.81 -33.59
C GLU A 129 -5.34 5.03 -33.67
N ALA A 130 -5.06 5.64 -32.52
CA ALA A 130 -4.33 6.91 -32.45
C ALA A 130 -3.62 7.10 -31.11
N ASP A 131 -2.59 7.93 -31.12
CA ASP A 131 -1.97 8.45 -29.89
C ASP A 131 -2.95 9.41 -29.17
N PHE A 132 -3.39 9.02 -27.98
CA PHE A 132 -4.32 9.80 -27.19
C PHE A 132 -3.76 11.19 -26.83
N ILE A 133 -2.45 11.30 -26.50
CA ILE A 133 -1.86 12.60 -26.15
C ILE A 133 -2.00 13.59 -27.29
N LYS A 134 -1.63 13.15 -28.51
CA LYS A 134 -1.69 13.99 -29.69
C LYS A 134 -3.13 14.39 -29.98
N SER A 135 -4.04 13.42 -30.04
CA SER A 135 -5.45 13.67 -30.34
C SER A 135 -6.11 14.59 -29.33
N ALA A 136 -5.87 14.36 -28.03
CA ALA A 136 -6.45 15.17 -26.96
C ALA A 136 -5.86 16.61 -26.93
N VAL A 137 -4.58 16.78 -27.20
CA VAL A 137 -3.95 18.10 -27.31
C VAL A 137 -4.55 18.88 -28.48
N ASP A 138 -4.74 18.24 -29.63
CA ASP A 138 -5.32 18.90 -30.81
C ASP A 138 -6.78 19.31 -30.54
N MET A 139 -7.58 18.48 -29.88
CA MET A 139 -8.94 18.84 -29.44
C MET A 139 -8.97 20.02 -28.43
N ILE A 140 -8.04 20.04 -27.46
CA ILE A 140 -7.96 21.09 -26.44
C ILE A 140 -7.45 22.40 -27.03
N ALA A 141 -6.53 22.33 -28.00
CA ALA A 141 -5.95 23.51 -28.65
C ALA A 141 -6.87 24.13 -29.72
N ASP A 142 -8.04 23.56 -29.97
CA ASP A 142 -8.98 23.97 -31.03
C ASP A 142 -8.29 24.04 -32.43
N ARG A 143 -7.29 23.19 -32.65
CA ARG A 143 -6.58 23.10 -33.95
C ARG A 143 -7.40 22.28 -34.90
N PRO A 144 -7.79 22.84 -36.06
CA PRO A 144 -8.51 22.06 -37.06
C PRO A 144 -7.57 20.97 -37.61
N LEU A 145 -7.83 19.71 -37.29
CA LEU A 145 -7.38 18.59 -38.09
C LEU A 145 -8.15 18.62 -39.41
N ILE A 146 -7.53 18.16 -40.50
CA ILE A 146 -8.17 18.00 -41.82
C ILE A 146 -9.33 17.00 -41.67
N GLY A 147 -10.57 17.51 -41.59
CA GLY A 147 -11.78 16.80 -41.22
C GLY A 147 -12.34 17.33 -39.89
N GLN A 148 -13.60 17.70 -39.87
CA GLN A 148 -14.27 18.30 -38.74
C GLN A 148 -14.01 17.53 -37.45
N ILE A 149 -13.23 18.09 -36.50
CA ILE A 149 -13.18 17.57 -35.13
C ILE A 149 -14.43 18.10 -34.43
N GLU A 150 -15.43 17.25 -34.27
CA GLU A 150 -16.49 17.50 -33.32
C GLU A 150 -15.85 17.64 -31.93
N ARG A 151 -16.20 18.71 -31.24
CA ARG A 151 -15.79 18.94 -29.86
C ARG A 151 -16.39 17.85 -28.98
N ARG A 152 -15.61 16.78 -28.71
CA ARG A 152 -16.07 15.65 -27.91
C ARG A 152 -15.97 16.03 -26.44
N SER A 153 -17.05 15.86 -25.72
CA SER A 153 -17.08 15.94 -24.26
C SER A 153 -17.55 14.62 -23.67
N PHE A 154 -17.04 14.28 -22.51
CA PHE A 154 -17.34 13.02 -21.83
C PHE A 154 -17.90 13.33 -20.45
N ASN A 155 -18.75 12.46 -19.91
CA ASN A 155 -19.19 12.55 -18.51
C ASN A 155 -18.58 11.46 -17.63
N TYR A 156 -17.96 10.43 -18.22
CA TYR A 156 -17.20 9.41 -17.50
C TYR A 156 -15.89 9.10 -18.22
N ALA A 157 -14.86 8.81 -17.42
CA ALA A 157 -13.62 8.23 -17.90
C ALA A 157 -13.15 7.14 -16.94
N ILE A 158 -12.67 6.01 -17.51
CA ILE A 158 -12.04 4.93 -16.75
C ILE A 158 -10.69 4.62 -17.37
N LEU A 159 -9.61 4.65 -16.57
CA LEU A 159 -8.26 4.65 -17.11
C LEU A 159 -7.30 3.75 -16.31
N ASN A 160 -6.48 3.00 -17.04
CA ASN A 160 -5.20 2.46 -16.58
C ASN A 160 -4.09 2.98 -17.51
N PRO A 161 -3.60 4.20 -17.30
CA PRO A 161 -2.66 4.82 -18.22
C PRO A 161 -1.26 4.20 -18.13
N PRO A 162 -0.43 4.31 -19.18
CA PRO A 162 0.92 3.73 -19.20
C PRO A 162 1.85 4.40 -18.17
N TYR A 163 2.65 3.60 -17.41
CA TYR A 163 3.54 4.05 -16.35
C TYR A 163 4.97 4.32 -16.84
N ARG A 164 5.13 5.25 -17.76
CA ARG A 164 6.43 5.57 -18.36
C ARG A 164 6.81 7.03 -18.12
N LYS A 165 8.11 7.29 -18.00
CA LYS A 165 8.64 8.66 -17.90
C LYS A 165 8.61 9.35 -19.27
N LEU A 166 8.27 10.63 -19.27
CA LEU A 166 8.39 11.53 -20.40
C LEU A 166 9.74 12.24 -20.34
N HIS A 167 10.62 11.96 -21.28
CA HIS A 167 11.89 12.66 -21.40
C HIS A 167 11.69 14.09 -21.91
N SER A 168 12.54 15.02 -21.46
CA SER A 168 12.41 16.44 -21.73
C SER A 168 12.41 16.83 -23.24
N ALA A 169 13.05 16.01 -24.07
CA ALA A 169 13.19 16.25 -25.51
C ALA A 169 12.06 15.62 -26.37
N THR A 170 11.10 14.92 -25.78
CA THR A 170 10.06 14.22 -26.56
C THR A 170 9.05 15.18 -27.18
N GLU A 171 8.51 14.83 -28.34
CA GLU A 171 7.42 15.55 -29.01
C GLU A 171 6.19 15.65 -28.13
N SER A 172 5.81 14.55 -27.48
CA SER A 172 4.68 14.51 -26.55
C SER A 172 4.80 15.54 -25.42
N ARG A 173 6.00 15.75 -24.87
CA ARG A 173 6.19 16.77 -23.80
C ARG A 173 6.04 18.19 -24.32
N ARG A 174 6.52 18.47 -25.54
CA ARG A 174 6.32 19.79 -26.19
C ARG A 174 4.85 20.04 -26.50
N SER A 175 4.15 19.03 -27.02
CA SER A 175 2.71 19.10 -27.29
C SER A 175 1.90 19.37 -26.02
N LEU A 176 2.19 18.68 -24.92
CA LEU A 176 1.56 18.92 -23.61
C LEU A 176 1.80 20.35 -23.09
N ALA A 177 3.03 20.84 -23.22
CA ALA A 177 3.38 22.20 -22.80
C ALA A 177 2.58 23.27 -23.58
N SER A 178 2.26 23.02 -24.88
CA SER A 178 1.48 23.95 -25.70
C SER A 178 0.04 24.16 -25.20
N VAL A 179 -0.49 23.23 -24.40
CA VAL A 179 -1.82 23.32 -23.76
C VAL A 179 -1.72 23.54 -22.24
N GLY A 180 -0.53 23.94 -21.76
CA GLY A 180 -0.29 24.29 -20.35
C GLY A 180 -0.16 23.10 -19.42
N ILE A 181 0.27 21.94 -19.93
CA ILE A 181 0.48 20.72 -19.15
C ILE A 181 1.99 20.44 -18.99
N GLU A 182 2.49 20.61 -17.76
CA GLU A 182 3.86 20.25 -17.41
C GLU A 182 3.88 18.99 -16.56
N THR A 183 4.39 17.90 -17.12
CA THR A 183 4.58 16.64 -16.41
C THR A 183 5.75 15.85 -16.94
N SER A 184 6.31 14.98 -16.09
CA SER A 184 7.42 14.10 -16.40
C SER A 184 7.00 12.63 -16.58
N ASN A 185 5.70 12.32 -16.50
CA ASN A 185 5.19 10.95 -16.57
C ASN A 185 3.95 10.88 -17.47
N LEU A 186 3.83 9.77 -18.22
CA LEU A 186 2.70 9.54 -19.11
C LEU A 186 1.38 9.47 -18.34
N TYR A 187 1.30 8.72 -17.24
CA TYR A 187 0.03 8.56 -16.53
C TYR A 187 -0.57 9.88 -16.04
N THR A 188 0.25 10.82 -15.59
CA THR A 188 -0.24 12.15 -15.20
C THR A 188 -0.67 13.00 -16.40
N ALA A 189 -0.03 12.80 -17.57
CA ALA A 189 -0.49 13.44 -18.82
C ALA A 189 -1.87 12.91 -19.22
N PHE A 190 -2.06 11.59 -19.20
CA PHE A 190 -3.36 10.96 -19.52
C PHE A 190 -4.46 11.43 -18.57
N LEU A 191 -4.22 11.43 -17.26
CA LEU A 191 -5.18 11.93 -16.26
C LEU A 191 -5.57 13.38 -16.52
N TRP A 192 -4.58 14.21 -16.85
CA TRP A 192 -4.83 15.63 -17.10
C TRP A 192 -5.63 15.86 -18.37
N LEU A 193 -5.25 15.20 -19.46
CA LEU A 193 -5.94 15.31 -20.74
C LEU A 193 -7.37 14.77 -20.68
N ALA A 194 -7.54 13.56 -20.15
CA ALA A 194 -8.88 12.98 -19.95
C ALA A 194 -9.74 13.91 -19.08
N GLY A 195 -9.16 14.45 -18.01
CA GLY A 195 -9.84 15.40 -17.14
C GLY A 195 -10.23 16.71 -17.83
N ARG A 196 -9.48 17.18 -18.83
CA ARG A 196 -9.84 18.36 -19.64
C ARG A 196 -11.00 18.09 -20.59
N LEU A 197 -11.12 16.85 -21.07
CA LEU A 197 -12.18 16.42 -21.97
C LEU A 197 -13.49 16.04 -21.25
N LEU A 198 -13.47 15.89 -19.91
CA LEU A 198 -14.65 15.62 -19.11
C LEU A 198 -15.46 16.93 -18.89
N ASP A 199 -16.78 16.80 -18.86
CA ASP A 199 -17.71 17.86 -18.48
C ASP A 199 -17.57 18.23 -17.00
N ASP A 200 -18.14 19.37 -16.58
CA ASP A 200 -18.32 19.66 -15.16
C ASP A 200 -19.22 18.58 -14.54
N ASP A 201 -18.94 18.23 -13.30
CA ASP A 201 -19.49 17.07 -12.59
C ASP A 201 -19.21 15.70 -13.22
N GLY A 202 -18.39 15.63 -14.28
CA GLY A 202 -17.92 14.37 -14.86
C GLY A 202 -17.03 13.56 -13.89
N GLU A 203 -17.05 12.25 -14.03
CA GLU A 203 -16.31 11.33 -13.16
C GLU A 203 -15.08 10.73 -13.85
N LEU A 204 -13.98 10.72 -13.12
CA LEU A 204 -12.73 10.08 -13.50
C LEU A 204 -12.41 8.95 -12.51
N ILE A 205 -12.34 7.72 -13.02
CA ILE A 205 -11.87 6.57 -12.27
C ILE A 205 -10.55 6.12 -12.88
N ALA A 206 -9.52 6.02 -12.05
CA ALA A 206 -8.21 5.62 -12.55
C ALA A 206 -7.44 4.77 -11.54
N ILE A 207 -6.60 3.88 -12.08
CA ILE A 207 -5.54 3.21 -11.34
C ILE A 207 -4.20 3.79 -11.77
N THR A 208 -3.37 4.18 -10.79
CA THR A 208 -2.09 4.86 -11.04
C THR A 208 -1.08 4.52 -9.96
N PRO A 209 0.22 4.73 -10.22
CA PRO A 209 1.21 4.69 -9.15
C PRO A 209 0.86 5.66 -8.02
N ARG A 210 0.97 5.21 -6.77
CA ARG A 210 0.71 6.01 -5.57
C ARG A 210 1.64 7.23 -5.45
N SER A 211 2.76 7.24 -6.18
CA SER A 211 3.77 8.30 -6.13
C SER A 211 3.24 9.70 -6.45
N PHE A 212 2.14 9.84 -7.19
CA PHE A 212 1.57 11.17 -7.42
C PHE A 212 0.96 11.78 -6.15
N CYS A 213 0.57 10.96 -5.19
CA CYS A 213 -0.06 11.43 -3.96
C CYS A 213 0.88 12.25 -3.07
N ASN A 214 2.19 11.95 -3.08
CA ASN A 214 3.16 12.57 -2.17
C ASN A 214 4.53 12.90 -2.80
N GLY A 215 4.85 12.34 -3.98
CA GLY A 215 6.14 12.56 -4.61
C GLY A 215 6.40 14.04 -4.95
N PRO A 216 7.60 14.58 -4.67
CA PRO A 216 7.91 15.99 -4.91
C PRO A 216 7.85 16.37 -6.39
N TYR A 217 8.19 15.44 -7.29
CA TYR A 217 8.11 15.65 -8.74
C TYR A 217 6.68 15.81 -9.28
N PHE A 218 5.66 15.45 -8.48
CA PHE A 218 4.26 15.53 -8.86
C PHE A 218 3.51 16.70 -8.21
N ARG A 219 4.19 17.56 -7.47
CA ARG A 219 3.58 18.70 -6.76
C ARG A 219 2.74 19.56 -7.70
N SER A 220 3.34 20.06 -8.79
CA SER A 220 2.64 20.92 -9.76
C SER A 220 1.39 20.25 -10.35
N PHE A 221 1.49 18.94 -10.66
CA PHE A 221 0.35 18.15 -11.12
C PHE A 221 -0.72 18.05 -10.04
N ARG A 222 -0.36 17.68 -8.78
CA ARG A 222 -1.32 17.55 -7.68
C ARG A 222 -2.09 18.85 -7.43
N GLU A 223 -1.38 19.96 -7.29
CA GLU A 223 -1.98 21.27 -7.05
C GLU A 223 -2.95 21.66 -8.16
N ALA A 224 -2.59 21.43 -9.41
CA ALA A 224 -3.45 21.76 -10.54
C ALA A 224 -4.64 20.79 -10.65
N PHE A 225 -4.45 19.51 -10.36
CA PHE A 225 -5.51 18.51 -10.34
C PHE A 225 -6.52 18.84 -9.24
N LEU A 226 -6.07 19.02 -8.00
CA LEU A 226 -6.93 19.27 -6.84
C LEU A 226 -7.67 20.61 -6.89
N ARG A 227 -7.22 21.59 -7.69
CA ARG A 227 -7.98 22.82 -7.94
C ARG A 227 -9.26 22.62 -8.75
N LYS A 228 -9.37 21.54 -9.51
CA LYS A 228 -10.50 21.27 -10.41
C LYS A 228 -11.27 20.01 -10.06
N TRP A 229 -10.66 19.12 -9.29
CA TRP A 229 -11.16 17.80 -9.00
C TRP A 229 -11.32 17.57 -7.50
N THR A 230 -12.44 17.00 -7.12
CA THR A 230 -12.68 16.52 -5.77
C THR A 230 -12.58 15.02 -5.73
N LEU A 231 -11.62 14.50 -4.96
CA LEU A 231 -11.48 13.06 -4.70
C LEU A 231 -12.67 12.59 -3.86
N ARG A 232 -13.34 11.53 -4.30
CA ARG A 232 -14.51 10.94 -3.62
C ARG A 232 -14.22 9.57 -3.05
N ARG A 233 -13.35 8.82 -3.70
CA ARG A 233 -12.96 7.49 -3.27
C ARG A 233 -11.49 7.27 -3.56
N ILE A 234 -10.78 6.66 -2.61
CA ILE A 234 -9.39 6.25 -2.77
C ILE A 234 -9.26 4.85 -2.19
N HIS A 235 -8.65 3.94 -2.94
CA HIS A 235 -8.41 2.58 -2.50
C HIS A 235 -6.96 2.18 -2.74
N VAL A 236 -6.38 1.44 -1.79
CA VAL A 236 -5.03 0.87 -1.89
C VAL A 236 -5.07 -0.62 -1.58
N PHE A 237 -4.32 -1.41 -2.34
CA PHE A 237 -4.10 -2.82 -2.03
C PHE A 237 -2.88 -2.96 -1.13
N GLU A 238 -3.03 -3.70 -0.02
CA GLU A 238 -1.94 -3.95 0.93
C GLU A 238 -0.89 -4.91 0.33
N SER A 239 -1.32 -5.88 -0.49
CA SER A 239 -0.45 -6.81 -1.18
C SER A 239 -0.39 -6.54 -2.69
N ARG A 240 0.79 -6.15 -3.19
CA ARG A 240 1.04 -6.02 -4.63
C ARG A 240 0.91 -7.35 -5.37
N LYS A 241 1.38 -8.43 -4.74
CA LYS A 241 1.32 -9.78 -5.32
C LYS A 241 -0.10 -10.30 -5.44
N ALA A 242 -0.99 -9.94 -4.53
CA ALA A 242 -2.41 -10.30 -4.62
C ALA A 242 -3.13 -9.49 -5.70
N ALA A 243 -2.76 -8.21 -5.87
CA ALA A 243 -3.38 -7.32 -6.86
C ALA A 243 -2.92 -7.59 -8.30
N PHE A 244 -1.63 -7.91 -8.50
CA PHE A 244 -1.01 -8.08 -9.82
C PHE A 244 -0.21 -9.38 -9.90
N LYS A 245 -0.87 -10.53 -9.75
CA LYS A 245 -0.25 -11.87 -9.69
C LYS A 245 0.68 -12.19 -10.87
N ASP A 246 0.35 -11.67 -12.05
CA ASP A 246 0.99 -12.04 -13.32
C ASP A 246 1.82 -10.89 -13.94
N SER A 247 2.00 -9.77 -13.24
CA SER A 247 2.73 -8.62 -13.75
C SER A 247 3.88 -8.21 -12.85
N GLU A 248 5.04 -7.90 -13.45
CA GLU A 248 6.24 -7.38 -12.76
C GLU A 248 6.08 -5.92 -12.29
N VAL A 249 4.87 -5.49 -11.89
CA VAL A 249 4.63 -4.11 -11.41
C VAL A 249 5.24 -3.94 -10.03
N LEU A 250 6.39 -3.29 -9.96
CA LEU A 250 7.13 -3.00 -8.74
C LEU A 250 6.57 -1.83 -7.92
N GLN A 251 5.64 -1.05 -8.47
CA GLN A 251 5.11 0.18 -7.86
C GLN A 251 3.82 -0.08 -7.09
N GLU A 252 3.65 0.61 -5.96
CA GLU A 252 2.35 0.65 -5.30
C GLU A 252 1.37 1.46 -6.14
N ASN A 253 0.21 0.87 -6.41
CA ASN A 253 -0.87 1.52 -7.14
C ASN A 253 -1.96 2.01 -6.17
N VAL A 254 -2.63 3.06 -6.59
CA VAL A 254 -3.82 3.59 -5.98
C VAL A 254 -4.94 3.63 -7.01
N ILE A 255 -6.13 3.20 -6.61
CA ILE A 255 -7.34 3.39 -7.40
C ILE A 255 -8.08 4.57 -6.79
N PHE A 256 -8.55 5.48 -7.62
CA PHE A 256 -9.36 6.59 -7.14
C PHE A 256 -10.52 6.90 -8.07
N ARG A 257 -11.56 7.45 -7.48
CA ARG A 257 -12.65 8.13 -8.17
C ARG A 257 -12.64 9.61 -7.79
N ALA A 258 -12.60 10.45 -8.80
CA ALA A 258 -12.66 11.90 -8.65
C ALA A 258 -13.82 12.47 -9.48
N VAL A 259 -14.40 13.56 -9.01
CA VAL A 259 -15.45 14.32 -9.71
C VAL A 259 -14.90 15.69 -10.06
N LYS A 260 -15.15 16.14 -11.28
CA LYS A 260 -14.76 17.48 -11.74
C LYS A 260 -15.66 18.54 -11.11
N SER A 261 -15.34 18.90 -9.89
CA SER A 261 -16.10 19.84 -9.07
C SER A 261 -15.17 20.64 -8.19
N LYS A 262 -15.52 21.90 -7.97
CA LYS A 262 -14.80 22.79 -7.03
C LYS A 262 -15.38 22.74 -5.61
N VAL A 263 -16.49 22.02 -5.41
CA VAL A 263 -17.14 21.91 -4.11
C VAL A 263 -16.38 20.88 -3.27
N PRO A 264 -15.77 21.29 -2.15
CA PRO A 264 -15.17 20.35 -1.21
C PRO A 264 -16.21 19.34 -0.71
N ALA A 265 -15.80 18.10 -0.59
CA ALA A 265 -16.66 17.06 -0.05
C ALA A 265 -15.85 15.98 0.62
N SER A 266 -16.49 15.22 1.51
CA SER A 266 -15.89 14.05 2.11
C SER A 266 -15.49 13.00 1.07
N ALA A 267 -14.43 12.30 1.38
CA ALA A 267 -13.96 11.16 0.60
C ALA A 267 -13.94 9.89 1.46
N VAL A 268 -14.05 8.74 0.81
CA VAL A 268 -13.83 7.45 1.47
C VAL A 268 -12.46 6.92 1.09
N ILE A 269 -11.59 6.74 2.07
CA ILE A 269 -10.33 6.01 1.94
C ILE A 269 -10.60 4.56 2.33
N SER A 270 -10.11 3.62 1.54
CA SER A 270 -10.26 2.19 1.82
C SER A 270 -9.00 1.40 1.47
N SER A 271 -8.84 0.24 2.11
CA SER A 271 -7.81 -0.74 1.78
C SER A 271 -8.35 -2.16 1.87
N SER A 272 -7.72 -3.07 1.13
CA SER A 272 -7.91 -4.52 1.21
C SER A 272 -6.60 -5.23 0.84
N GLU A 273 -6.48 -6.53 1.15
CA GLU A 273 -5.30 -7.32 0.79
C GLU A 273 -5.14 -7.42 -0.73
N GLY A 274 -6.26 -7.63 -1.43
CA GLY A 274 -6.33 -7.73 -2.89
C GLY A 274 -7.71 -7.37 -3.42
N PRO A 275 -7.91 -7.41 -4.76
CA PRO A 275 -9.17 -6.98 -5.38
C PRO A 275 -10.38 -7.86 -5.05
N ASP A 276 -10.16 -9.14 -4.79
CA ASP A 276 -11.22 -10.11 -4.42
C ASP A 276 -11.36 -10.28 -2.90
N ASP A 277 -10.58 -9.53 -2.11
CA ASP A 277 -10.66 -9.59 -0.67
C ASP A 277 -11.95 -8.93 -0.18
N PRO A 278 -12.84 -9.67 0.51
CA PRO A 278 -14.05 -9.11 1.08
C PRO A 278 -13.80 -8.23 2.31
N ASP A 279 -12.59 -8.25 2.87
CA ASP A 279 -12.22 -7.52 4.08
C ASP A 279 -11.74 -6.10 3.76
N ILE A 280 -12.66 -5.26 3.33
CA ILE A 280 -12.35 -3.87 3.04
C ILE A 280 -12.43 -3.05 4.33
N VAL A 281 -11.28 -2.51 4.75
CA VAL A 281 -11.20 -1.47 5.79
C VAL A 281 -11.46 -0.12 5.14
N TYR A 282 -12.26 0.74 5.78
CA TYR A 282 -12.57 2.04 5.22
C TYR A 282 -12.73 3.13 6.30
N ARG A 283 -12.53 4.37 5.88
CA ARG A 283 -12.73 5.57 6.67
C ARG A 283 -13.23 6.73 5.81
N GLU A 284 -14.25 7.43 6.29
CA GLU A 284 -14.61 8.73 5.73
C GLU A 284 -13.68 9.83 6.25
N VAL A 285 -13.31 10.73 5.37
CA VAL A 285 -12.41 11.86 5.69
C VAL A 285 -12.96 13.15 5.09
N THR A 286 -12.74 14.28 5.76
CA THR A 286 -13.00 15.58 5.17
C THR A 286 -11.95 15.90 4.12
N ALA A 287 -12.23 16.87 3.25
CA ALA A 287 -11.29 17.31 2.22
C ALA A 287 -9.98 17.84 2.83
N GLU A 288 -10.06 18.52 3.97
CA GLU A 288 -8.92 19.10 4.70
C GLU A 288 -8.04 17.98 5.33
N ALA A 289 -8.66 16.92 5.82
CA ALA A 289 -7.93 15.78 6.37
C ALA A 289 -7.29 14.90 5.29
N LEU A 290 -7.87 14.92 4.07
CA LEU A 290 -7.34 14.18 2.93
C LEU A 290 -6.14 14.86 2.29
N VAL A 291 -6.18 16.18 2.14
CA VAL A 291 -5.15 16.98 1.45
C VAL A 291 -4.56 17.99 2.42
N GLY A 292 -3.27 17.89 2.69
CA GLY A 292 -2.61 18.76 3.66
C GLY A 292 -1.19 19.15 3.29
N GLY A 293 -0.66 20.10 4.08
CA GLY A 293 0.70 20.59 3.97
C GLY A 293 0.96 21.49 2.75
N PRO A 294 2.16 22.13 2.72
CA PRO A 294 2.53 23.10 1.68
C PRO A 294 2.65 22.48 0.27
N ASP A 295 2.79 21.16 0.18
CA ASP A 295 2.95 20.42 -1.07
C ASP A 295 1.66 19.73 -1.53
N SER A 296 0.51 20.04 -0.90
CA SER A 296 -0.82 19.45 -1.20
C SER A 296 -0.77 17.90 -1.20
N VAL A 297 -0.11 17.31 -0.21
CA VAL A 297 0.04 15.86 -0.11
C VAL A 297 -1.33 15.21 0.14
N ILE A 298 -1.60 14.12 -0.58
CA ILE A 298 -2.80 13.31 -0.39
C ILE A 298 -2.49 12.23 0.65
N HIS A 299 -3.13 12.33 1.82
CA HIS A 299 -2.93 11.43 2.96
C HIS A 299 -3.85 10.21 2.86
N ILE A 300 -3.29 9.06 2.54
CA ILE A 300 -4.05 7.81 2.39
C ILE A 300 -3.90 6.97 3.65
N VAL A 301 -4.80 7.18 4.60
CA VAL A 301 -4.84 6.46 5.88
C VAL A 301 -6.22 5.85 6.07
N PRO A 302 -6.39 4.53 5.84
CA PRO A 302 -7.71 3.89 5.77
C PRO A 302 -8.36 3.62 7.13
N ASP A 303 -7.64 3.74 8.23
CA ASP A 303 -8.14 3.43 9.58
C ASP A 303 -7.77 4.48 10.63
N SER A 304 -8.48 4.45 11.76
CA SER A 304 -8.27 5.42 12.85
C SER A 304 -6.97 5.18 13.61
N LEU A 305 -6.45 3.96 13.64
CA LEU A 305 -5.16 3.65 14.27
C LEU A 305 -4.03 4.36 13.51
N GLY A 306 -4.06 4.30 12.18
CA GLY A 306 -3.11 5.01 11.33
C GLY A 306 -3.16 6.53 11.52
N VAL A 307 -4.36 7.10 11.74
CA VAL A 307 -4.50 8.54 12.06
C VAL A 307 -3.79 8.87 13.37
N ARG A 308 -3.95 8.03 14.39
CA ARG A 308 -3.26 8.23 15.69
C ARG A 308 -1.75 8.20 15.53
N PHE A 309 -1.20 7.27 14.71
CA PHE A 309 0.23 7.27 14.38
C PHE A 309 0.67 8.58 13.72
N ALA A 310 -0.12 9.10 12.78
CA ALA A 310 0.18 10.36 12.11
C ALA A 310 0.12 11.56 13.08
N GLN A 311 -0.83 11.58 14.02
CA GLN A 311 -0.92 12.59 15.06
C GLN A 311 0.31 12.55 15.97
N CYS A 312 0.65 11.38 16.53
CA CYS A 312 1.84 11.23 17.39
C CYS A 312 3.13 11.69 16.68
N MET A 313 3.26 11.39 15.37
CA MET A 313 4.39 11.87 14.59
C MET A 313 4.39 13.39 14.43
N ASN A 314 3.23 13.99 14.14
CA ASN A 314 3.11 15.43 13.92
C ASN A 314 3.28 16.24 15.22
N ASP A 315 2.97 15.65 16.37
CA ASP A 315 3.12 16.27 17.69
C ASP A 315 4.59 16.31 18.16
N LEU A 316 5.50 15.60 17.50
CA LEU A 316 6.93 15.70 17.79
C LEU A 316 7.46 17.10 17.49
N PRO A 317 8.29 17.69 18.40
CA PRO A 317 8.55 19.13 18.38
C PRO A 317 9.50 19.60 17.29
N ALA A 318 10.42 18.75 16.81
CA ALA A 318 11.54 19.21 16.00
C ALA A 318 11.50 18.74 14.54
N THR A 319 12.17 19.49 13.66
CA THR A 319 12.59 19.13 12.31
C THR A 319 14.12 18.97 12.26
N LEU A 320 14.66 18.37 11.21
CA LEU A 320 16.13 18.25 11.08
C LEU A 320 16.88 19.61 11.10
N PRO A 321 16.38 20.67 10.44
CA PRO A 321 17.01 21.99 10.55
C PRO A 321 17.02 22.55 11.98
N GLU A 322 15.95 22.34 12.77
CA GLU A 322 15.87 22.79 14.17
C GLU A 322 16.85 22.03 15.08
N LEU A 323 17.22 20.80 14.69
CA LEU A 323 18.23 19.99 15.37
C LEU A 323 19.67 20.26 14.87
N ASP A 324 19.86 21.18 13.93
CA ASP A 324 21.12 21.39 13.19
C ASP A 324 21.66 20.10 12.57
N VAL A 325 20.78 19.25 12.04
CA VAL A 325 21.11 17.96 11.44
C VAL A 325 20.73 17.95 9.97
N GLN A 326 21.59 17.40 9.16
CA GLN A 326 21.38 17.19 7.73
C GLN A 326 21.39 15.70 7.42
N VAL A 327 20.69 15.32 6.35
CA VAL A 327 20.73 13.97 5.80
C VAL A 327 21.16 14.02 4.34
N SER A 328 22.19 13.26 4.01
CA SER A 328 22.78 13.13 2.67
C SER A 328 22.76 11.67 2.21
N THR A 329 22.81 11.48 0.89
CA THR A 329 23.00 10.14 0.32
C THR A 329 24.51 9.84 0.21
N GLY A 330 24.90 8.59 0.47
CA GLY A 330 26.26 8.12 0.31
C GLY A 330 26.82 8.46 -1.08
N ARG A 331 28.06 8.92 -1.12
CA ARG A 331 28.67 9.47 -2.34
C ARG A 331 29.43 8.45 -3.17
N VAL A 332 29.76 7.29 -2.59
CA VAL A 332 30.47 6.24 -3.32
C VAL A 332 29.48 5.46 -4.20
N VAL A 333 29.76 5.44 -5.50
CA VAL A 333 28.96 4.74 -6.50
C VAL A 333 29.83 3.68 -7.16
N ASP A 334 29.53 2.39 -6.95
CA ASP A 334 30.36 1.25 -7.35
C ASP A 334 30.89 1.36 -8.79
N PHE A 335 30.00 1.62 -9.76
CA PHE A 335 30.40 1.66 -11.17
C PHE A 335 31.27 2.89 -11.56
N ARG A 336 31.23 3.97 -10.76
CA ARG A 336 32.03 5.17 -10.96
C ARG A 336 33.38 5.11 -10.24
N SER A 337 33.42 4.34 -9.15
CA SER A 337 34.59 4.21 -8.29
C SER A 337 35.28 2.86 -8.44
N ARG A 338 35.00 2.12 -9.53
CA ARG A 338 35.41 0.71 -9.70
C ARG A 338 36.91 0.51 -9.46
N ASP A 339 37.78 1.40 -9.95
CA ASP A 339 39.22 1.29 -9.86
C ASP A 339 39.74 1.55 -8.43
N ALA A 340 38.96 2.19 -7.58
CA ALA A 340 39.29 2.47 -6.18
C ALA A 340 38.67 1.48 -5.18
N LEU A 341 37.87 0.52 -5.65
CA LEU A 341 37.28 -0.48 -4.78
C LEU A 341 38.28 -1.58 -4.44
N ALA A 342 38.50 -1.86 -3.14
CA ALA A 342 39.44 -2.87 -2.68
C ALA A 342 38.79 -3.85 -1.67
N TYR A 343 39.16 -5.13 -1.75
CA TYR A 343 38.73 -6.16 -0.84
C TYR A 343 39.64 -6.31 0.38
N GLU A 344 40.90 -5.89 0.24
CA GLU A 344 41.93 -5.95 1.28
C GLU A 344 42.52 -4.53 1.52
N SER A 345 43.02 -4.32 2.73
CA SER A 345 43.68 -3.07 3.10
C SER A 345 45.09 -3.00 2.54
N ASN A 346 45.49 -1.86 1.99
CA ASN A 346 46.84 -1.63 1.45
C ASN A 346 47.54 -0.37 2.02
N GLY A 347 47.09 0.13 3.17
CA GLY A 347 47.63 1.32 3.84
C GLY A 347 47.16 2.67 3.26
N LYS A 348 46.57 2.68 2.06
CA LYS A 348 45.93 3.87 1.45
C LYS A 348 44.41 3.76 1.42
N THR A 349 43.91 2.66 1.93
CA THR A 349 42.46 2.34 1.92
C THR A 349 41.78 2.80 3.21
N VAL A 350 40.50 3.19 3.07
CA VAL A 350 39.61 3.57 4.15
C VAL A 350 38.37 2.65 4.15
N PRO A 351 37.63 2.55 5.28
CA PRO A 351 36.40 1.76 5.35
C PRO A 351 35.39 2.21 4.31
N LEU A 352 34.83 1.25 3.58
CA LEU A 352 33.70 1.45 2.68
C LEU A 352 32.48 0.69 3.24
N ILE A 353 31.45 1.45 3.60
CA ILE A 353 30.26 0.92 4.27
C ILE A 353 29.11 0.74 3.27
N TYR A 354 28.56 -0.47 3.27
CA TYR A 354 27.38 -0.90 2.50
C TYR A 354 26.21 -1.29 3.43
N PRO A 355 24.98 -1.42 2.92
CA PRO A 355 23.86 -1.95 3.69
C PRO A 355 24.09 -3.33 4.32
N ILE A 356 24.97 -4.15 3.73
CA ILE A 356 25.33 -5.47 4.25
C ILE A 356 26.06 -5.42 5.60
N HIS A 357 26.69 -4.30 5.92
CA HIS A 357 27.42 -4.10 7.19
C HIS A 357 26.47 -3.80 8.38
N PHE A 358 25.18 -3.61 8.15
CA PHE A 358 24.22 -3.40 9.26
C PHE A 358 24.04 -4.70 10.04
N SER A 359 24.25 -4.64 11.34
CA SER A 359 24.13 -5.76 12.26
C SER A 359 23.64 -5.27 13.62
N ALA A 360 22.45 -5.73 14.04
CA ALA A 360 21.85 -5.40 15.34
C ALA A 360 21.97 -3.91 15.74
N GLY A 361 21.56 -2.99 14.87
CA GLY A 361 21.59 -1.54 15.13
C GLY A 361 22.95 -0.87 15.02
N PHE A 362 24.03 -1.61 14.78
CA PHE A 362 25.40 -1.12 14.60
C PHE A 362 25.96 -1.44 13.22
N ILE A 363 27.15 -0.93 12.94
CA ILE A 363 27.95 -1.30 11.76
C ILE A 363 28.97 -2.37 12.15
N ALA A 364 28.87 -3.55 11.55
CA ALA A 364 29.84 -4.62 11.63
C ALA A 364 30.75 -4.61 10.40
N TRP A 365 31.97 -4.13 10.55
CA TRP A 365 32.96 -3.97 9.50
C TRP A 365 34.37 -4.38 9.97
N PRO A 366 35.22 -5.00 9.16
CA PRO A 366 34.92 -5.49 7.81
C PRO A 366 34.03 -6.75 7.83
N LYS A 367 33.35 -7.04 6.72
CA LYS A 367 32.51 -8.21 6.58
C LYS A 367 32.89 -9.00 5.32
N PRO A 368 33.30 -10.28 5.45
CA PRO A 368 33.60 -11.13 4.30
C PRO A 368 32.36 -11.27 3.38
N GLY A 369 32.58 -11.20 2.07
CA GLY A 369 31.49 -11.34 1.10
C GLY A 369 31.82 -10.85 -0.29
N LYS A 370 30.78 -10.68 -1.12
CA LYS A 370 30.91 -10.27 -2.52
C LYS A 370 31.15 -8.74 -2.69
N LYS A 371 30.96 -7.95 -1.63
CA LYS A 371 31.16 -6.51 -1.68
C LYS A 371 32.56 -6.15 -1.14
N PRO A 372 33.25 -5.16 -1.74
CA PRO A 372 34.52 -4.67 -1.23
C PRO A 372 34.32 -4.00 0.14
N ASN A 373 35.30 -4.13 1.03
CA ASN A 373 35.25 -3.50 2.34
C ASN A 373 36.00 -2.16 2.39
N TYR A 374 36.76 -1.83 1.35
CA TYR A 374 37.68 -0.72 1.36
C TYR A 374 37.53 0.17 0.12
N LEU A 375 37.85 1.45 0.28
CA LEU A 375 37.96 2.42 -0.77
C LEU A 375 39.39 2.97 -0.74
N GLU A 376 40.13 2.95 -1.86
CA GLU A 376 41.44 3.53 -1.98
C GLU A 376 41.36 5.06 -2.12
N LEU A 377 42.10 5.79 -1.29
CA LEU A 377 42.15 7.24 -1.33
C LEU A 377 43.03 7.73 -2.50
N GLY A 378 42.54 8.73 -3.18
CA GLY A 378 43.22 9.38 -4.29
C GLY A 378 42.45 10.58 -4.84
N PRO A 379 42.95 11.28 -5.84
CA PRO A 379 42.32 12.52 -6.34
C PRO A 379 40.86 12.41 -6.72
N ASN A 380 40.42 11.21 -7.13
CA ASN A 380 39.01 10.95 -7.52
C ASN A 380 38.12 10.53 -6.36
N THR A 381 38.68 10.24 -5.19
CA THR A 381 37.93 9.71 -4.02
C THR A 381 37.98 10.65 -2.81
N ASP A 382 38.89 11.60 -2.73
CA ASP A 382 39.01 12.51 -1.59
C ASP A 382 37.73 13.34 -1.34
N GLY A 383 36.99 13.68 -2.38
CA GLY A 383 35.72 14.44 -2.26
C GLY A 383 34.49 13.62 -1.93
N ILE A 384 34.56 12.27 -1.89
CA ILE A 384 33.43 11.38 -1.69
C ILE A 384 33.46 10.63 -0.35
N VAL A 385 34.49 10.83 0.46
CA VAL A 385 34.61 10.32 1.83
C VAL A 385 34.14 11.37 2.84
N VAL A 386 33.82 10.91 4.06
CA VAL A 386 33.48 11.77 5.20
C VAL A 386 34.54 11.64 6.29
N PRO A 387 34.74 12.67 7.16
CA PRO A 387 35.65 12.58 8.30
C PRO A 387 35.34 11.37 9.21
N PRO A 388 36.33 10.85 9.96
CA PRO A 388 36.10 9.84 10.97
C PRO A 388 35.20 10.42 12.06
N GLY A 389 34.24 9.60 12.55
CA GLY A 389 33.34 10.04 13.62
C GLY A 389 32.03 9.26 13.65
N THR A 390 31.10 9.77 14.43
CA THR A 390 29.80 9.16 14.68
C THR A 390 28.77 9.63 13.65
N TYR A 391 28.07 8.66 13.04
CA TYR A 391 26.99 8.90 12.08
C TYR A 391 25.82 7.96 12.34
N VAL A 392 24.63 8.34 11.86
CA VAL A 392 23.50 7.42 11.73
C VAL A 392 23.31 7.12 10.25
N LEU A 393 23.38 5.85 9.91
CA LEU A 393 23.22 5.37 8.54
C LEU A 393 21.83 4.76 8.39
N VAL A 394 21.17 4.97 7.24
CA VAL A 394 19.85 4.40 6.92
C VAL A 394 19.91 3.70 5.56
N LYS A 395 19.43 2.47 5.48
CA LYS A 395 19.28 1.76 4.22
C LYS A 395 18.34 2.52 3.29
N ARG A 396 18.77 2.75 2.06
CA ARG A 396 18.01 3.47 1.05
C ARG A 396 16.99 2.58 0.30
N PHE A 397 17.21 1.27 0.25
CA PHE A 397 16.31 0.34 -0.41
C PHE A 397 15.67 -0.60 0.61
N SER A 398 14.36 -0.64 0.60
CA SER A 398 13.54 -1.57 1.39
C SER A 398 12.23 -1.81 0.67
N ALA A 399 11.77 -3.06 0.65
CA ALA A 399 10.47 -3.40 0.10
C ALA A 399 9.36 -3.24 1.16
N LYS A 400 8.11 -3.10 0.73
CA LYS A 400 6.94 -3.00 1.64
C LYS A 400 6.81 -4.27 2.50
N GLU A 401 7.15 -5.39 1.92
CA GLU A 401 7.09 -6.73 2.52
C GLU A 401 8.20 -7.01 3.54
N GLU A 402 9.23 -6.15 3.61
CA GLU A 402 10.25 -6.27 4.64
C GLU A 402 9.69 -5.95 6.03
N LYS A 403 10.26 -6.59 7.06
CA LYS A 403 9.86 -6.37 8.46
C LYS A 403 9.81 -4.89 8.82
N ARG A 404 10.74 -4.08 8.24
CA ARG A 404 10.80 -2.62 8.40
C ARG A 404 11.18 -1.93 7.09
N ARG A 405 10.58 -0.76 6.88
CA ARG A 405 10.93 0.13 5.79
C ARG A 405 12.14 0.99 6.12
N ILE A 406 12.19 1.54 7.32
CA ILE A 406 13.34 2.31 7.80
C ILE A 406 14.20 1.38 8.66
N VAL A 407 15.46 1.20 8.24
CA VAL A 407 16.46 0.43 8.97
C VAL A 407 17.66 1.34 9.18
N ALA A 408 17.85 1.78 10.41
CA ALA A 408 18.94 2.65 10.83
C ALA A 408 20.02 1.87 11.60
N ALA A 409 21.27 2.31 11.48
CA ALA A 409 22.38 1.78 12.23
C ALA A 409 23.28 2.92 12.73
N PHE A 410 23.75 2.78 13.96
CA PHE A 410 24.74 3.63 14.58
C PHE A 410 26.13 3.26 14.07
N CYS A 411 26.80 4.24 13.44
CA CYS A 411 28.17 4.13 13.00
C CYS A 411 29.09 4.60 14.15
N ASP A 412 29.68 3.61 14.82
CA ASP A 412 30.52 3.81 15.99
C ASP A 412 31.99 3.98 15.58
N PRO A 413 32.64 5.12 15.85
CA PRO A 413 34.04 5.31 15.52
C PRO A 413 34.98 4.36 16.28
N ASP A 414 34.58 3.86 17.46
CA ASP A 414 35.38 2.91 18.22
C ASP A 414 35.43 1.50 17.60
N ARG A 415 34.51 1.22 16.67
CA ARG A 415 34.44 -0.04 15.92
C ARG A 415 35.01 0.07 14.51
N LEU A 416 35.53 1.23 14.13
CA LEU A 416 36.09 1.52 12.82
C LEU A 416 37.49 2.14 12.94
N PRO A 417 38.37 2.02 11.94
CA PRO A 417 39.64 2.75 11.92
C PRO A 417 39.43 4.25 12.01
N GLY A 418 40.32 4.97 12.66
CA GLY A 418 40.33 6.43 12.79
C GLY A 418 40.69 7.19 11.47
N THR A 419 40.26 6.64 10.34
CA THR A 419 40.44 7.17 8.98
C THR A 419 39.10 7.67 8.43
N PRO A 420 39.05 8.46 7.36
CA PRO A 420 37.80 8.83 6.69
C PRO A 420 36.99 7.59 6.29
N TYR A 421 35.68 7.76 6.11
CA TYR A 421 34.76 6.67 5.71
C TYR A 421 34.14 6.94 4.34
N GLY A 422 34.04 5.90 3.51
CA GLY A 422 33.22 5.89 2.31
C GLY A 422 31.82 5.34 2.63
N PHE A 423 30.75 6.08 2.30
CA PHE A 423 29.38 5.56 2.36
C PHE A 423 28.86 5.33 0.94
N GLU A 424 28.43 4.10 0.69
CA GLU A 424 27.91 3.70 -0.62
C GLU A 424 26.51 4.30 -0.87
N ASN A 425 26.15 4.52 -2.15
CA ASN A 425 24.95 5.28 -2.53
C ASN A 425 23.60 4.60 -2.23
N HIS A 426 23.59 3.36 -1.76
CA HIS A 426 22.42 2.69 -1.19
C HIS A 426 22.23 2.99 0.31
N LEU A 427 22.97 3.95 0.84
CA LEU A 427 22.85 4.47 2.20
C LEU A 427 22.51 5.96 2.18
N ASN A 428 21.69 6.39 3.12
CA ASN A 428 21.62 7.78 3.58
C ASN A 428 22.38 7.89 4.91
N TYR A 429 22.96 9.05 5.20
CA TYR A 429 23.66 9.29 6.46
C TYR A 429 23.32 10.66 7.04
N PHE A 430 23.19 10.70 8.37
CA PHE A 430 22.92 11.91 9.14
C PHE A 430 24.22 12.50 9.68
N HIS A 431 24.34 13.84 9.59
CA HIS A 431 25.53 14.58 9.95
C HIS A 431 25.23 16.04 10.33
N ARG A 432 26.15 16.75 10.97
CA ARG A 432 26.10 18.20 11.18
C ARG A 432 27.08 18.89 10.24
N SER A 433 26.58 19.57 9.20
CA SER A 433 27.41 20.29 8.20
C SER A 433 28.61 19.48 7.65
N GLY A 434 28.42 18.18 7.42
CA GLY A 434 29.46 17.26 6.96
C GLY A 434 30.32 16.62 8.06
N ASN A 435 30.16 17.05 9.33
CA ASN A 435 30.86 16.52 10.48
C ASN A 435 30.04 15.47 11.25
N SER A 436 30.67 14.80 12.19
CA SER A 436 30.06 13.78 13.04
C SER A 436 28.99 14.34 14.00
N LEU A 437 28.13 13.46 14.50
CA LEU A 437 27.18 13.69 15.58
C LEU A 437 27.80 13.33 16.95
N SER A 438 27.21 13.79 18.05
CA SER A 438 27.56 13.23 19.36
C SER A 438 27.09 11.77 19.46
N ALA A 439 27.84 10.91 20.16
CA ALA A 439 27.54 9.49 20.24
C ALA A 439 26.15 9.22 20.86
N THR A 440 25.82 9.95 21.94
CA THR A 440 24.55 9.82 22.64
C THR A 440 23.38 10.24 21.76
N PHE A 441 23.48 11.41 21.12
CA PHE A 441 22.46 11.87 20.17
C PHE A 441 22.27 10.87 19.01
N ALA A 442 23.34 10.36 18.44
CA ALA A 442 23.28 9.44 17.30
C ALA A 442 22.65 8.08 17.68
N LYS A 443 22.96 7.54 18.88
CA LYS A 443 22.29 6.35 19.40
C LYS A 443 20.77 6.57 19.53
N GLY A 444 20.35 7.71 20.12
CA GLY A 444 18.95 8.09 20.25
C GLY A 444 18.25 8.27 18.92
N LEU A 445 18.90 8.95 17.96
CA LEU A 445 18.37 9.11 16.61
C LEU A 445 18.22 7.76 15.87
N ALA A 446 19.19 6.85 16.01
CA ALA A 446 19.11 5.53 15.44
C ALA A 446 17.95 4.70 16.04
N ALA A 447 17.75 4.78 17.36
CA ALA A 447 16.62 4.13 18.03
C ALA A 447 15.28 4.72 17.56
N TYR A 448 15.16 6.05 17.55
CA TYR A 448 13.96 6.72 17.05
C TYR A 448 13.60 6.28 15.62
N LEU A 449 14.57 6.29 14.70
CA LEU A 449 14.36 5.87 13.31
C LEU A 449 13.98 4.39 13.18
N ASN A 450 14.41 3.54 14.12
CA ASN A 450 14.04 2.13 14.17
C ASN A 450 12.73 1.87 14.95
N SER A 451 12.03 2.89 15.46
CA SER A 451 10.80 2.70 16.23
C SER A 451 9.61 2.24 15.36
N THR A 452 8.64 1.60 15.99
CA THR A 452 7.35 1.25 15.37
C THR A 452 6.58 2.49 14.94
N LEU A 453 6.70 3.60 15.69
CA LEU A 453 6.09 4.88 15.33
C LEU A 453 6.56 5.35 13.95
N VAL A 454 7.87 5.42 13.75
CA VAL A 454 8.46 5.90 12.50
C VAL A 454 8.17 4.96 11.33
N ASP A 455 8.31 3.64 11.53
CA ASP A 455 8.05 2.66 10.46
C ASP A 455 6.58 2.67 10.02
N THR A 456 5.64 2.70 10.97
CA THR A 456 4.20 2.73 10.68
C THR A 456 3.80 4.01 9.98
N TYR A 457 4.27 5.16 10.46
CA TYR A 457 4.03 6.45 9.81
C TYR A 457 4.61 6.50 8.40
N PHE A 458 5.85 6.04 8.21
CA PHE A 458 6.51 6.02 6.91
C PHE A 458 5.75 5.17 5.88
N ARG A 459 5.19 4.04 6.29
CA ARG A 459 4.38 3.16 5.44
C ARG A 459 3.10 3.83 4.95
N GLN A 460 2.57 4.82 5.66
CA GLN A 460 1.34 5.51 5.27
C GLN A 460 1.51 6.37 4.03
N PHE A 461 2.69 6.92 3.79
CA PHE A 461 2.92 7.78 2.63
C PHE A 461 3.96 7.26 1.63
N SER A 462 4.86 6.37 2.03
CA SER A 462 5.90 5.86 1.12
C SER A 462 5.36 4.78 0.20
N GLY A 463 5.10 5.14 -1.06
CA GLY A 463 4.75 4.22 -2.15
C GLY A 463 5.94 3.75 -3.00
N HIS A 464 7.18 4.00 -2.56
CA HIS A 464 8.39 3.63 -3.29
C HIS A 464 9.14 2.50 -2.60
N THR A 465 10.00 1.79 -3.35
CA THR A 465 10.96 0.84 -2.77
C THR A 465 12.18 1.52 -2.18
N GLN A 466 12.26 2.85 -2.24
CA GLN A 466 13.37 3.65 -1.74
C GLN A 466 12.96 4.48 -0.53
N VAL A 467 13.89 4.64 0.41
CA VAL A 467 13.86 5.63 1.47
C VAL A 467 14.81 6.75 1.06
N ASN A 468 14.26 7.83 0.52
CA ASN A 468 15.09 8.94 0.03
C ASN A 468 15.46 9.89 1.17
N ALA A 469 16.55 10.63 1.00
CA ALA A 469 16.92 11.68 1.96
C ALA A 469 15.81 12.74 2.13
N ALA A 470 15.02 13.01 1.07
CA ALA A 470 13.88 13.91 1.14
C ALA A 470 12.76 13.37 2.07
N ASP A 471 12.52 12.06 2.04
CA ASP A 471 11.52 11.43 2.90
C ASP A 471 11.92 11.57 4.39
N LEU A 472 13.19 11.34 4.70
CA LEU A 472 13.74 11.50 6.04
C LEU A 472 13.71 12.97 6.52
N ARG A 473 13.94 13.95 5.62
CA ARG A 473 13.79 15.38 5.94
C ARG A 473 12.35 15.78 6.25
N GLY A 474 11.38 15.08 5.68
CA GLY A 474 9.96 15.35 5.88
C GLY A 474 9.39 14.77 7.19
N LEU A 475 10.14 13.97 7.95
CA LEU A 475 9.72 13.47 9.25
C LEU A 475 9.79 14.58 10.30
N ARG A 476 8.99 14.42 11.37
CA ARG A 476 9.17 15.15 12.64
C ARG A 476 10.08 14.32 13.54
N TYR A 477 10.71 14.96 14.49
CA TYR A 477 11.71 14.35 15.38
C TYR A 477 11.44 14.78 16.83
N PRO A 478 11.83 13.96 17.84
CA PRO A 478 11.99 14.45 19.20
C PRO A 478 13.03 15.58 19.24
N ASP A 479 12.98 16.43 20.26
CA ASP A 479 14.02 17.44 20.46
C ASP A 479 15.38 16.82 20.81
N GLU A 480 16.44 17.63 20.76
CA GLU A 480 17.81 17.18 21.00
C GLU A 480 17.97 16.54 22.37
N GLN A 481 17.40 17.13 23.42
CA GLN A 481 17.49 16.61 24.78
C GLN A 481 16.80 15.24 24.91
N THR A 482 15.65 15.08 24.30
CA THR A 482 14.93 13.80 24.29
C THR A 482 15.71 12.73 23.54
N LEU A 483 16.29 13.06 22.36
CA LEU A 483 17.16 12.14 21.63
C LEU A 483 18.41 11.75 22.46
N GLU A 484 19.00 12.67 23.19
CA GLU A 484 20.12 12.36 24.09
C GLU A 484 19.70 11.48 25.27
N ARG A 485 18.51 11.71 25.89
CA ARG A 485 18.00 10.83 26.94
C ARG A 485 17.74 9.41 26.40
N ILE A 486 17.12 9.28 25.23
CA ILE A 486 16.94 7.97 24.57
C ILE A 486 18.29 7.30 24.35
N GLY A 487 19.27 8.03 23.80
CA GLY A 487 20.60 7.51 23.49
C GLY A 487 21.39 7.09 24.72
N SER A 488 21.23 7.78 25.85
CA SER A 488 21.89 7.44 27.11
C SER A 488 21.44 6.10 27.70
N ARG A 489 20.25 5.62 27.29
CA ARG A 489 19.72 4.30 27.68
C ARG A 489 20.23 3.15 26.80
N ILE A 490 20.99 3.45 25.73
CA ILE A 490 21.52 2.45 24.79
C ILE A 490 22.99 2.19 25.12
N ALA A 491 23.26 1.00 25.63
CA ALA A 491 24.61 0.53 25.96
C ALA A 491 25.38 0.04 24.72
N ASP A 492 26.22 -0.97 24.88
CA ASP A 492 27.02 -1.58 23.80
C ASP A 492 26.22 -2.55 22.92
N THR A 493 25.04 -2.94 23.36
CA THR A 493 24.06 -3.72 22.60
C THR A 493 22.89 -2.82 22.25
N PHE A 494 22.45 -2.87 20.99
CA PHE A 494 21.29 -2.10 20.56
C PHE A 494 20.02 -2.81 21.06
N PRO A 495 19.04 -2.09 21.63
CA PRO A 495 17.85 -2.70 22.18
C PRO A 495 16.97 -3.36 21.10
N GLU A 496 16.23 -4.38 21.51
CA GLU A 496 15.22 -5.00 20.67
C GLU A 496 14.01 -4.07 20.46
N GLN A 497 13.13 -4.39 19.49
CA GLN A 497 12.02 -3.52 19.09
C GLN A 497 11.14 -3.06 20.23
N ASP A 498 10.72 -3.99 21.09
CA ASP A 498 9.82 -3.70 22.21
C ASP A 498 10.45 -2.73 23.21
N GLU A 499 11.76 -2.84 23.39
CA GLU A 499 12.53 -1.98 24.28
C GLU A 499 12.74 -0.59 23.66
N ILE A 500 13.00 -0.51 22.33
CA ILE A 500 13.06 0.76 21.59
C ILE A 500 11.74 1.51 21.75
N ASP A 501 10.62 0.83 21.51
CA ASP A 501 9.29 1.43 21.57
C ASP A 501 8.91 1.86 23.00
N ALA A 502 9.33 1.07 24.00
CA ALA A 502 9.13 1.44 25.42
C ALA A 502 9.93 2.67 25.81
N ILE A 503 11.23 2.70 25.46
CA ILE A 503 12.11 3.85 25.73
C ILE A 503 11.54 5.11 25.06
N LEU A 504 11.15 5.02 23.80
CA LEU A 504 10.59 6.16 23.05
C LEU A 504 9.29 6.65 23.69
N GLY A 505 8.38 5.73 24.05
CA GLY A 505 7.09 6.08 24.66
C GLY A 505 7.25 6.80 26.00
N GLU A 506 8.22 6.37 26.84
CA GLU A 506 8.55 7.00 28.12
C GLU A 506 9.15 8.39 27.93
N GLU A 507 10.14 8.54 27.04
CA GLU A 507 10.89 9.79 26.86
C GLU A 507 10.11 10.88 26.09
N THR A 508 9.14 10.47 25.25
CA THR A 508 8.30 11.42 24.48
C THR A 508 6.96 11.71 25.16
N ASN A 509 6.72 11.18 26.36
CA ASN A 509 5.46 11.35 27.10
C ASN A 509 4.22 11.00 26.25
N MET A 510 4.32 10.00 25.37
CA MET A 510 3.17 9.48 24.64
C MET A 510 2.23 8.77 25.61
N THR A 511 1.47 9.58 26.37
CA THR A 511 0.51 9.11 27.38
C THR A 511 -0.88 9.02 26.79
N GLY A 512 -1.66 8.03 27.22
CA GLY A 512 -3.04 7.84 26.81
C GLY A 512 -3.19 6.74 25.76
N ASP A 513 -3.85 7.04 24.67
CA ASP A 513 -4.23 6.10 23.61
C ASP A 513 -3.04 5.82 22.66
N ASP A 514 -1.93 5.30 23.22
CA ASP A 514 -0.67 5.05 22.53
C ASP A 514 -0.86 4.04 21.37
N PRO A 515 -0.75 4.47 20.09
CA PRO A 515 -0.99 3.60 18.95
C PRO A 515 0.04 2.47 18.84
N VAL A 516 1.23 2.63 19.41
CA VAL A 516 2.27 1.60 19.45
C VAL A 516 1.83 0.43 20.33
N LYS A 517 1.19 0.70 21.48
CA LYS A 517 0.61 -0.34 22.34
C LYS A 517 -0.54 -1.08 21.66
N VAL A 518 -1.37 -0.34 20.92
CA VAL A 518 -2.46 -0.95 20.12
C VAL A 518 -1.88 -1.91 19.10
N ARG A 519 -0.88 -1.49 18.33
CA ARG A 519 -0.21 -2.31 17.34
C ARG A 519 0.45 -3.53 17.97
N LYS A 520 1.17 -3.34 19.05
CA LYS A 520 1.82 -4.42 19.82
C LYS A 520 0.82 -5.48 20.24
N ARG A 521 -0.37 -5.09 20.74
CA ARG A 521 -1.41 -6.04 21.15
C ARG A 521 -1.92 -6.88 19.99
N ILE A 522 -2.07 -6.29 18.79
CA ILE A 522 -2.44 -7.02 17.57
C ILE A 522 -1.33 -8.03 17.20
N ASP A 523 -0.07 -7.63 17.24
CA ASP A 523 1.07 -8.50 16.92
C ASP A 523 1.23 -9.64 17.94
N GLU A 524 0.98 -9.40 19.21
CA GLU A 524 0.90 -10.43 20.26
C GLU A 524 -0.20 -11.46 19.95
N ALA A 525 -1.38 -11.01 19.54
CA ALA A 525 -2.48 -11.92 19.16
C ALA A 525 -2.12 -12.75 17.92
N LEU A 526 -1.44 -12.18 16.93
CA LEU A 526 -0.91 -12.93 15.79
C LEU A 526 0.13 -13.96 16.21
N SER A 527 0.99 -13.63 17.17
CA SER A 527 1.98 -14.57 17.73
C SER A 527 1.29 -15.72 18.46
N VAL A 528 0.22 -15.45 19.20
CA VAL A 528 -0.62 -16.48 19.85
C VAL A 528 -1.24 -17.41 18.79
N LEU A 529 -1.88 -16.87 17.75
CA LEU A 529 -2.47 -17.66 16.66
C LEU A 529 -1.42 -18.53 15.96
N THR A 530 -0.23 -17.98 15.76
CA THR A 530 0.91 -18.72 15.18
C THR A 530 1.32 -19.88 16.09
N ALA A 531 1.46 -19.65 17.38
CA ALA A 531 1.83 -20.67 18.37
C ALA A 531 0.77 -21.77 18.50
N LEU A 532 -0.51 -21.44 18.35
CA LEU A 532 -1.64 -22.37 18.31
C LEU A 532 -1.70 -23.21 17.00
N GLY A 533 -0.83 -22.92 16.01
CA GLY A 533 -0.71 -23.70 14.78
C GLY A 533 -1.72 -23.33 13.69
N PHE A 534 -2.28 -22.12 13.72
CA PHE A 534 -3.17 -21.65 12.65
C PHE A 534 -2.44 -21.57 11.30
N PRO A 535 -3.10 -21.91 10.19
CA PRO A 535 -2.53 -21.82 8.86
C PRO A 535 -2.28 -20.36 8.48
N LYS A 536 -1.30 -20.12 7.60
CA LYS A 536 -0.86 -18.80 7.17
C LYS A 536 -2.02 -17.89 6.71
N ALA A 537 -3.04 -18.45 6.07
CA ALA A 537 -4.23 -17.71 5.63
C ALA A 537 -5.05 -17.13 6.80
N GLN A 538 -4.91 -17.67 8.01
CA GLN A 538 -5.57 -17.20 9.22
C GLN A 538 -4.68 -16.27 10.07
N LEU A 539 -3.42 -16.13 9.74
CA LEU A 539 -2.49 -15.22 10.43
C LEU A 539 -2.61 -13.81 9.85
N ASN A 540 -3.77 -13.20 10.04
CA ASN A 540 -4.11 -11.87 9.57
C ASN A 540 -4.71 -11.01 10.69
N GLU A 541 -4.77 -9.70 10.47
CA GLU A 541 -5.22 -8.73 11.47
C GLU A 541 -6.68 -8.97 11.91
N ARG A 542 -7.56 -9.36 10.98
CA ARG A 542 -8.96 -9.71 11.30
C ARG A 542 -9.04 -10.85 12.33
N SER A 543 -8.25 -11.91 12.14
CA SER A 543 -8.23 -13.05 13.06
C SER A 543 -7.68 -12.65 14.44
N ALA A 544 -6.62 -11.83 14.48
CA ALA A 544 -6.10 -11.27 15.73
C ALA A 544 -7.14 -10.44 16.47
N LEU A 545 -7.81 -9.52 15.78
CA LEU A 545 -8.86 -8.67 16.37
C LEU A 545 -10.06 -9.50 16.85
N THR A 546 -10.44 -10.55 16.13
CA THR A 546 -11.53 -11.47 16.56
C THR A 546 -11.16 -12.19 17.85
N LEU A 547 -9.92 -12.68 17.98
CA LEU A 547 -9.43 -13.29 19.21
C LEU A 547 -9.46 -12.29 20.38
N LEU A 548 -8.94 -11.07 20.15
CA LEU A 548 -8.92 -10.02 21.18
C LEU A 548 -10.33 -9.60 21.61
N ALA A 549 -11.27 -9.49 20.69
CA ALA A 549 -12.67 -9.19 21.01
C ALA A 549 -13.33 -10.30 21.84
N LEU A 550 -13.07 -11.56 21.52
CA LEU A 550 -13.62 -12.69 22.28
C LEU A 550 -12.95 -12.83 23.67
N LEU A 551 -11.75 -12.31 23.84
CA LEU A 551 -11.03 -12.24 25.13
C LEU A 551 -11.30 -10.94 25.91
N ASP A 552 -12.03 -9.99 25.35
CA ASP A 552 -12.26 -8.66 25.90
C ASP A 552 -10.93 -7.96 26.27
N LEU A 553 -9.92 -8.12 25.43
CA LEU A 553 -8.58 -7.58 25.63
C LEU A 553 -8.40 -6.25 24.91
N GLU A 554 -8.74 -5.17 25.58
CA GLU A 554 -8.39 -3.82 25.19
C GLU A 554 -6.85 -3.63 25.09
N PRO A 555 -6.34 -2.66 24.32
CA PRO A 555 -4.90 -2.48 24.07
C PRO A 555 -4.04 -2.42 25.34
N ALA A 556 -4.51 -1.74 26.40
CA ALA A 556 -3.79 -1.59 27.66
C ALA A 556 -3.98 -2.76 28.64
N ARG A 557 -4.92 -3.67 28.36
CA ARG A 557 -5.28 -4.74 29.29
C ARG A 557 -4.32 -5.92 29.17
N SER A 558 -3.76 -6.41 30.27
CA SER A 558 -2.84 -7.55 30.24
C SER A 558 -3.54 -8.88 29.93
N TRP A 559 -2.86 -9.81 29.27
CA TRP A 559 -3.37 -11.17 28.97
C TRP A 559 -3.90 -11.92 30.20
N LYS A 560 -3.28 -11.69 31.36
CA LYS A 560 -3.75 -12.25 32.63
C LYS A 560 -5.22 -11.89 32.96
N LYS A 561 -5.68 -10.72 32.46
CA LYS A 561 -7.03 -10.20 32.70
C LYS A 561 -8.01 -10.57 31.57
N ALA A 562 -7.62 -11.45 30.65
CA ALA A 562 -8.50 -11.90 29.58
C ALA A 562 -9.81 -12.44 30.16
N ALA A 563 -10.91 -12.06 29.55
CA ALA A 563 -12.26 -12.49 29.89
C ALA A 563 -12.82 -13.37 28.76
N SER A 564 -14.05 -13.81 28.91
CA SER A 564 -14.71 -14.67 27.94
C SER A 564 -16.19 -14.26 27.82
N PRO A 565 -16.48 -13.05 27.32
CA PRO A 565 -17.84 -12.58 27.11
C PRO A 565 -18.52 -13.35 25.98
N LEU A 566 -19.85 -13.41 26.03
CA LEU A 566 -20.68 -13.86 24.92
C LEU A 566 -20.82 -12.74 23.89
N ARG A 567 -20.36 -12.99 22.64
CA ARG A 567 -20.45 -12.00 21.56
C ARG A 567 -20.93 -12.63 20.25
N GLY A 568 -21.86 -11.98 19.57
CA GLY A 568 -22.22 -12.27 18.18
C GLY A 568 -21.24 -11.59 17.21
N ILE A 569 -21.36 -11.88 15.91
CA ILE A 569 -20.42 -11.35 14.90
C ILE A 569 -20.44 -9.82 14.84
N THR A 570 -21.62 -9.19 14.80
CA THR A 570 -21.74 -7.72 14.75
C THR A 570 -21.12 -7.07 16.00
N PRO A 571 -21.44 -7.48 17.24
CA PRO A 571 -20.77 -7.01 18.45
C PRO A 571 -19.24 -7.21 18.46
N ILE A 572 -18.72 -8.28 17.83
CA ILE A 572 -17.28 -8.47 17.64
C ILE A 572 -16.70 -7.37 16.74
N MET A 573 -17.35 -7.08 15.61
CA MET A 573 -16.90 -6.05 14.66
C MET A 573 -17.02 -4.62 15.25
N ASP A 574 -18.07 -4.35 15.99
CA ASP A 574 -18.25 -3.06 16.67
C ASP A 574 -17.13 -2.85 17.71
N TRP A 575 -16.76 -3.89 18.42
CA TRP A 575 -15.68 -3.87 19.39
C TRP A 575 -14.30 -3.57 18.73
N PHE A 576 -14.05 -4.10 17.50
CA PHE A 576 -12.84 -3.70 16.75
C PHE A 576 -12.80 -2.20 16.46
N ALA A 577 -13.93 -1.65 16.04
CA ALA A 577 -14.03 -0.24 15.70
C ALA A 577 -13.81 0.65 16.92
N GLU A 578 -14.36 0.27 18.07
CA GLU A 578 -14.29 1.03 19.32
C GLU A 578 -12.88 1.00 19.93
N HIS A 579 -12.32 -0.20 20.12
CA HIS A 579 -11.09 -0.35 20.93
C HIS A 579 -9.80 -0.33 20.09
N TYR A 580 -9.87 -0.72 18.79
CA TYR A 580 -8.70 -0.82 17.92
C TYR A 580 -8.75 0.13 16.72
N GLY A 581 -9.83 0.90 16.57
CA GLY A 581 -9.97 1.87 15.49
C GLY A 581 -10.06 1.23 14.08
N LYS A 582 -10.45 -0.07 14.01
CA LYS A 582 -10.52 -0.84 12.78
C LYS A 582 -11.97 -1.10 12.38
N ARG A 583 -12.47 -0.36 11.40
CA ARG A 583 -13.82 -0.52 10.88
C ARG A 583 -13.81 -1.28 9.55
N TYR A 584 -14.41 -2.45 9.55
CA TYR A 584 -14.60 -3.26 8.35
C TYR A 584 -15.95 -2.95 7.68
N ALA A 585 -16.02 -3.16 6.36
CA ALA A 585 -17.28 -3.02 5.62
C ALA A 585 -18.34 -4.01 6.10
N PRO A 586 -19.64 -3.67 6.02
CA PRO A 586 -20.72 -4.54 6.51
C PRO A 586 -20.73 -5.95 5.92
N ASN A 587 -20.33 -6.11 4.66
CA ASN A 587 -20.23 -7.41 4.00
C ASN A 587 -19.10 -8.29 4.55
N SER A 588 -18.08 -7.73 5.23
CA SER A 588 -17.05 -8.49 5.93
C SER A 588 -17.60 -9.34 7.10
N ARG A 589 -18.85 -9.13 7.50
CA ARG A 589 -19.52 -9.94 8.54
C ARG A 589 -19.48 -11.43 8.22
N GLU A 590 -19.78 -11.79 6.96
CA GLU A 590 -19.74 -13.20 6.54
C GLU A 590 -18.33 -13.76 6.51
N THR A 591 -17.34 -12.94 6.19
CA THR A 591 -15.92 -13.32 6.21
C THR A 591 -15.45 -13.58 7.63
N VAL A 592 -15.77 -12.68 8.58
CA VAL A 592 -15.49 -12.89 10.02
C VAL A 592 -16.12 -14.19 10.48
N ARG A 593 -17.37 -14.47 10.12
CA ARG A 593 -18.09 -15.69 10.49
C ARG A 593 -17.47 -16.94 9.89
N ARG A 594 -17.29 -16.98 8.55
CA ARG A 594 -16.88 -18.19 7.83
C ARG A 594 -15.39 -18.45 7.89
N GLN A 595 -14.59 -17.41 7.75
CA GLN A 595 -13.15 -17.57 7.62
C GLN A 595 -12.39 -17.43 8.93
N THR A 596 -12.97 -16.82 9.98
CA THR A 596 -12.29 -16.67 11.27
C THR A 596 -13.00 -17.45 12.38
N VAL A 597 -14.24 -17.11 12.68
CA VAL A 597 -14.96 -17.71 13.82
C VAL A 597 -15.16 -19.21 13.61
N HIS A 598 -15.48 -19.65 12.40
CA HIS A 598 -15.58 -21.07 12.08
C HIS A 598 -14.25 -21.81 12.31
N GLN A 599 -13.12 -21.18 11.93
CA GLN A 599 -11.80 -21.77 12.17
C GLN A 599 -11.45 -21.86 13.66
N PHE A 600 -11.87 -20.89 14.45
CA PHE A 600 -11.69 -20.90 15.90
C PHE A 600 -12.55 -21.98 16.58
N LEU A 601 -13.76 -22.23 16.07
CA LEU A 601 -14.61 -23.35 16.51
C LEU A 601 -13.96 -24.70 16.18
N GLU A 602 -13.48 -24.89 14.95
CA GLU A 602 -12.80 -26.10 14.53
C GLU A 602 -11.49 -26.36 15.31
N ALA A 603 -10.81 -25.29 15.69
CA ALA A 603 -9.64 -25.37 16.55
C ALA A 603 -9.96 -25.68 18.02
N GLY A 604 -11.23 -25.63 18.41
CA GLY A 604 -11.65 -25.83 19.79
C GLY A 604 -11.28 -24.68 20.75
N ILE A 605 -10.92 -23.51 20.19
CA ILE A 605 -10.57 -22.33 21.01
C ILE A 605 -11.84 -21.63 21.51
N ILE A 606 -12.93 -21.72 20.77
CA ILE A 606 -14.23 -21.12 21.12
C ILE A 606 -15.35 -22.14 21.05
N VAL A 607 -16.42 -21.82 21.74
CA VAL A 607 -17.69 -22.55 21.71
C VAL A 607 -18.81 -21.65 21.20
N ALA A 608 -19.79 -22.24 20.50
CA ALA A 608 -20.97 -21.54 20.02
C ALA A 608 -22.17 -21.78 20.94
N ASN A 609 -22.94 -20.72 21.18
CA ASN A 609 -24.21 -20.77 21.93
C ASN A 609 -24.13 -21.52 23.29
N PRO A 610 -23.12 -21.29 24.16
CA PRO A 610 -23.07 -21.95 25.45
C PRO A 610 -24.25 -21.56 26.37
N ASP A 611 -24.90 -20.42 26.09
CA ASP A 611 -26.12 -19.93 26.75
C ASP A 611 -27.39 -20.72 26.32
N GLU A 612 -27.41 -21.19 25.07
CA GLU A 612 -28.56 -21.92 24.51
C GLU A 612 -28.07 -22.95 23.47
N PRO A 613 -27.61 -24.13 23.92
CA PRO A 613 -26.99 -25.14 23.04
C PRO A 613 -27.90 -25.65 21.91
N LEU A 614 -29.23 -25.54 22.05
CA LEU A 614 -30.19 -25.96 21.04
C LEU A 614 -30.58 -24.85 20.04
N ARG A 615 -29.93 -23.68 20.10
CA ARG A 615 -30.20 -22.57 19.16
C ARG A 615 -29.91 -23.01 17.72
N PRO A 616 -30.84 -22.76 16.75
CA PRO A 616 -30.65 -23.14 15.36
C PRO A 616 -29.33 -22.58 14.79
N ILE A 617 -28.62 -23.39 14.00
CA ILE A 617 -27.30 -23.06 13.40
C ILE A 617 -27.34 -21.77 12.58
N ASN A 618 -28.46 -21.46 11.93
CA ASN A 618 -28.64 -20.26 11.11
C ASN A 618 -29.27 -19.07 11.87
N SER A 619 -29.34 -19.14 13.21
CA SER A 619 -29.90 -18.07 14.01
C SER A 619 -29.06 -16.79 13.93
N GLY A 620 -29.67 -15.65 13.64
CA GLY A 620 -29.06 -14.34 13.74
C GLY A 620 -28.61 -13.94 15.17
N LYS A 621 -29.04 -14.73 16.18
CA LYS A 621 -28.72 -14.56 17.61
C LYS A 621 -27.55 -15.44 18.07
N THR A 622 -26.86 -16.13 17.16
CA THR A 622 -25.70 -16.97 17.49
C THR A 622 -24.62 -16.14 18.17
N VAL A 623 -24.14 -16.64 19.30
CA VAL A 623 -23.06 -16.02 20.10
C VAL A 623 -21.91 -17.01 20.28
N TYR A 624 -20.73 -16.46 20.51
CA TYR A 624 -19.49 -17.20 20.66
C TYR A 624 -18.78 -16.80 21.96
N GLN A 625 -18.05 -17.74 22.53
CA GLN A 625 -17.30 -17.56 23.77
C GLN A 625 -15.99 -18.33 23.68
N ILE A 626 -14.92 -17.83 24.30
CA ILE A 626 -13.67 -18.58 24.45
C ILE A 626 -13.93 -19.81 25.33
N GLU A 627 -13.41 -20.96 24.90
CA GLU A 627 -13.45 -22.21 25.68
C GLU A 627 -12.65 -22.06 26.99
N SER A 628 -13.10 -22.68 28.08
CA SER A 628 -12.54 -22.47 29.42
C SER A 628 -11.05 -22.84 29.52
N GLY A 629 -10.63 -23.98 28.98
CA GLY A 629 -9.24 -24.41 28.96
C GLY A 629 -8.37 -23.55 28.07
N ALA A 630 -8.91 -23.10 26.92
CA ALA A 630 -8.23 -22.13 26.07
C ALA A 630 -8.05 -20.78 26.77
N LEU A 631 -9.05 -20.31 27.53
CA LEU A 631 -8.93 -19.08 28.31
C LEU A 631 -7.82 -19.18 29.37
N GLU A 632 -7.74 -20.29 30.09
CA GLU A 632 -6.69 -20.53 31.07
C GLU A 632 -5.29 -20.51 30.44
N LEU A 633 -5.13 -21.18 29.29
CA LEU A 633 -3.91 -21.14 28.49
C LEU A 633 -3.55 -19.69 28.12
N LEU A 634 -4.47 -18.98 27.48
CA LEU A 634 -4.23 -17.64 26.93
C LEU A 634 -3.87 -16.62 28.01
N ARG A 635 -4.37 -16.77 29.24
CA ARG A 635 -3.97 -15.95 30.41
C ARG A 635 -2.50 -16.14 30.83
N THR A 636 -1.83 -17.15 30.33
CA THR A 636 -0.40 -17.41 30.60
C THR A 636 0.54 -16.84 29.54
N PHE A 637 0.01 -16.26 28.45
CA PHE A 637 0.84 -15.67 27.40
C PHE A 637 1.78 -14.60 27.96
N GLY A 638 3.04 -14.65 27.51
CA GLY A 638 4.12 -13.77 27.98
C GLY A 638 4.71 -14.14 29.35
N LYS A 639 4.30 -15.29 29.96
CA LYS A 639 4.87 -15.80 31.20
C LYS A 639 5.75 -17.02 30.92
N ARG A 640 6.59 -17.39 31.92
CA ARG A 640 7.47 -18.57 31.85
C ARG A 640 6.72 -19.89 31.62
N GLU A 641 5.46 -19.97 32.09
CA GLU A 641 4.63 -21.15 31.96
C GLU A 641 3.98 -21.31 30.58
N TRP A 642 4.03 -20.28 29.74
CA TRP A 642 3.32 -20.25 28.45
C TRP A 642 3.64 -21.47 27.58
N GLU A 643 4.91 -21.74 27.31
CA GLU A 643 5.33 -22.83 26.42
C GLU A 643 4.91 -24.20 26.94
N LYS A 644 5.06 -24.43 28.25
CA LYS A 644 4.64 -25.68 28.88
C LYS A 644 3.13 -25.88 28.81
N ASN A 645 2.35 -24.84 29.11
CA ASN A 645 0.89 -24.89 29.07
C ASN A 645 0.39 -25.05 27.65
N LEU A 646 1.03 -24.40 26.67
CA LEU A 646 0.75 -24.55 25.24
C LEU A 646 0.95 -25.99 24.78
N CYS A 647 2.10 -26.60 25.09
CA CYS A 647 2.37 -28.00 24.77
C CYS A 647 1.34 -28.96 25.39
N THR A 648 0.95 -28.71 26.65
CA THR A 648 -0.06 -29.50 27.34
C THR A 648 -1.44 -29.36 26.66
N TRP A 649 -1.86 -28.14 26.34
CA TRP A 649 -3.12 -27.87 25.67
C TRP A 649 -3.17 -28.47 24.27
N LEU A 650 -2.10 -28.29 23.46
CA LEU A 650 -1.98 -28.87 22.10
C LEU A 650 -2.00 -30.40 22.09
N SER A 651 -1.52 -31.05 23.16
CA SER A 651 -1.60 -32.52 23.30
C SER A 651 -3.00 -33.00 23.71
N SER A 652 -3.80 -32.14 24.34
CA SER A 652 -5.18 -32.47 24.77
C SER A 652 -6.24 -32.18 23.69
N VAL A 653 -5.92 -31.29 22.76
CA VAL A 653 -6.80 -30.94 21.64
C VAL A 653 -6.21 -31.52 20.34
N GLU A 654 -7.03 -32.27 19.57
CA GLU A 654 -6.59 -32.74 18.24
C GLU A 654 -6.10 -31.54 17.42
N THR A 655 -4.84 -31.62 16.96
CA THR A 655 -4.29 -30.51 16.17
C THR A 655 -5.18 -30.21 14.97
N LEU A 656 -5.29 -28.94 14.63
CA LEU A 656 -6.04 -28.46 13.44
C LEU A 656 -5.75 -29.32 12.19
N LYS A 657 -4.48 -29.71 11.98
CA LYS A 657 -4.08 -30.57 10.84
C LYS A 657 -4.77 -31.94 10.87
N THR A 658 -4.88 -32.56 12.04
CA THR A 658 -5.47 -33.88 12.21
C THR A 658 -6.99 -33.82 12.03
N ARG A 659 -7.66 -32.78 12.57
CA ARG A 659 -9.09 -32.53 12.34
C ARG A 659 -9.41 -32.28 10.87
N TYR A 660 -8.68 -31.40 10.21
CA TYR A 660 -8.87 -31.10 8.77
C TYR A 660 -8.63 -32.34 7.90
N ALA A 661 -7.67 -33.19 8.24
CA ALA A 661 -7.45 -34.44 7.51
C ALA A 661 -8.65 -35.40 7.63
N ARG A 662 -9.19 -35.61 8.84
CA ARG A 662 -10.38 -36.47 9.09
C ARG A 662 -11.65 -35.93 8.42
N GLU A 663 -11.89 -34.62 8.45
CA GLU A 663 -13.08 -34.03 7.79
C GLU A 663 -12.99 -34.08 6.26
N ARG A 664 -11.80 -33.98 5.67
CA ARG A 664 -11.63 -34.18 4.22
C ARG A 664 -11.90 -35.62 3.81
N GLU A 665 -11.54 -36.59 4.63
CA GLU A 665 -11.89 -38.00 4.39
C GLU A 665 -13.39 -38.26 4.52
N MET A 666 -14.06 -37.72 5.55
CA MET A 666 -15.50 -37.86 5.73
C MET A 666 -16.34 -37.16 4.65
N ARG A 667 -15.87 -36.08 4.04
CA ARG A 667 -16.57 -35.43 2.91
C ARG A 667 -16.35 -36.13 1.56
N ARG A 668 -15.49 -37.16 1.50
CA ARG A 668 -15.23 -37.97 0.30
C ARG A 668 -15.99 -39.29 0.29
N ILE A 669 -16.71 -39.62 1.37
CA ILE A 669 -17.68 -40.68 1.48
C ILE A 669 -19.10 -40.09 1.35
#